data_3e996ea21d1cee7b231a9b457b4ae8b3
#
_entry.id   3e996ea21d1cee7b231a9b457b4ae8b3
#
_cell.length_a   1.000
_cell.length_b   1.000
_cell.length_c   1.000
_cell.angle_alpha   90.00
_cell.angle_beta   90.00
_cell.angle_gamma   90.00
#
_symmetry.space_group_name_H-M   'P 1'
#
loop_
_entity.id
_entity.type
_entity.pdbx_description
1 polymer ?
#
loop_
_entity_poly.entity_id
_entity_poly.type
_entity_poly.pdbx_seq_one_letter_code
_entity_poly.pdbx_strand_id
1 'polypeptide(L)'
;MRKEIVEKMEQLIIPPASYTILGIPLIILYIIIPIIGVALFTFIIAQRLHPLIKAAPDNRLDQFGLRVFNMLKYAVGQYKQPRYMLAGVLHIVIFAGFCILSLRSLTLVIAGIKSGYTLPLFDTWIGTIYNVLKDIAATAVLIAVVVAAIRRGVYKPERYKVPEKLGKDHTAEAIFVLAMIGGLMVADMFFEGSDLAAHMNKGIETHYFLFPLTGTWFVTYFLTFCSEATLQFCHVFFYTVHEVIFFSFLNFLPLGKHFHVITSMFNVFFMKLNKGSVKPVKWGVSDEQLDDLESFGVKNFEDFTWKHILDFYSCADCGRCADQCPANHVGRPLAPRFITIKCRDFCFDKYPLKEESIDKGPLIGSILEEDEIWSCTTCGACEEECPLLIEYIDKIVDLRRGMVDEGMVPQSLQKPLNALGKRGNPYGKTEKKRGEWTKPLLKDEGYECKILSGKKAETAEILFFADSITSYDDRIQEIGQSSFRILKACGVDFGILGPAEKDSGHEVRRFGEEMLFQDLKEKNTQAILDSGVKKIITADPHALNALKKDYDNLPPVEHVSEFLFRMIQEGKIKFKPLENQGDVYVYHDPCYLGRHNLIYDAPRVVLDAIPGLNRVEMERSRDRSFCCGGGGLMLFYEPIEETRMGKERVQMASEAGATVIVTACPFCMVNIEDGIKTSGNEGKIRAIDLVELVDQQIIK
;
A
#
# COMPACT_ATOMS: atom_id res chain seq x y z
N MET A 1 -12.00 -30.80 -51.83
CA MET A 1 -10.96 -31.42 -52.68
C MET A 1 -10.13 -30.40 -53.46
N ARG A 2 -10.70 -29.46 -54.29
CA ARG A 2 -9.88 -28.45 -54.98
C ARG A 2 -9.30 -27.39 -54.03
N LYS A 3 -10.04 -26.91 -53.03
CA LYS A 3 -9.55 -26.03 -51.97
C LYS A 3 -8.51 -26.72 -51.06
N GLU A 4 -8.72 -27.98 -50.68
CA GLU A 4 -7.76 -28.76 -49.87
C GLU A 4 -6.48 -29.10 -50.64
N ILE A 5 -6.56 -29.26 -51.96
CA ILE A 5 -5.36 -29.51 -52.79
C ILE A 5 -4.57 -28.19 -52.97
N VAL A 6 -5.24 -27.05 -53.09
CA VAL A 6 -4.59 -25.74 -53.16
C VAL A 6 -3.99 -25.35 -51.81
N GLU A 7 -4.65 -25.62 -50.68
CA GLU A 7 -4.08 -25.40 -49.33
C GLU A 7 -2.88 -26.32 -49.05
N LYS A 8 -2.85 -27.56 -49.58
CA LYS A 8 -1.69 -28.46 -49.45
C LYS A 8 -0.50 -28.11 -50.35
N MET A 9 -0.72 -27.38 -51.42
CA MET A 9 0.35 -26.95 -52.36
C MET A 9 1.07 -25.68 -51.91
N GLU A 10 0.54 -24.88 -50.96
CA GLU A 10 1.10 -23.65 -50.49
C GLU A 10 1.86 -23.76 -49.14
N GLN A 11 1.85 -24.90 -48.46
CA GLN A 11 2.62 -25.13 -47.24
C GLN A 11 4.11 -25.35 -47.58
N LEU A 12 4.89 -24.29 -47.62
CA LEU A 12 6.34 -24.34 -47.86
C LEU A 12 7.11 -24.90 -46.66
N ILE A 13 6.59 -24.71 -45.47
CA ILE A 13 7.14 -25.25 -44.21
C ILE A 13 6.13 -26.17 -43.57
N ILE A 14 6.59 -27.36 -43.16
CA ILE A 14 5.77 -28.33 -42.47
C ILE A 14 5.46 -27.83 -41.05
N PRO A 15 4.20 -27.64 -40.66
CA PRO A 15 3.81 -27.20 -39.34
C PRO A 15 4.32 -28.18 -38.25
N PRO A 16 4.63 -27.68 -37.04
CA PRO A 16 5.15 -28.51 -35.93
C PRO A 16 4.31 -29.76 -35.65
N ALA A 17 2.97 -29.65 -35.65
CA ALA A 17 2.05 -30.76 -35.41
C ALA A 17 2.16 -31.90 -36.42
N SER A 18 2.58 -31.58 -37.64
CA SER A 18 2.72 -32.55 -38.77
C SER A 18 4.15 -33.02 -38.98
N TYR A 19 5.12 -32.47 -38.24
CA TYR A 19 6.55 -32.76 -38.41
C TYR A 19 6.96 -34.05 -37.69
N THR A 20 7.86 -34.82 -38.30
CA THR A 20 8.39 -36.09 -37.75
C THR A 20 9.91 -36.02 -37.63
N ILE A 21 10.47 -36.54 -36.53
CA ILE A 21 11.90 -36.73 -36.32
C ILE A 21 12.17 -38.21 -36.15
N LEU A 22 13.03 -38.79 -36.98
CA LEU A 22 13.36 -40.22 -36.96
C LEU A 22 12.11 -41.14 -36.99
N GLY A 23 11.07 -40.72 -37.72
CA GLY A 23 9.81 -41.45 -37.81
C GLY A 23 8.83 -41.25 -36.62
N ILE A 24 9.21 -40.47 -35.61
CA ILE A 24 8.32 -40.15 -34.44
C ILE A 24 7.59 -38.86 -34.71
N PRO A 25 6.24 -38.82 -34.70
CA PRO A 25 5.48 -37.59 -34.87
C PRO A 25 5.65 -36.65 -33.66
N LEU A 26 6.02 -35.40 -33.88
CA LEU A 26 6.23 -34.42 -32.81
C LEU A 26 4.92 -34.00 -32.11
N ILE A 27 3.77 -34.23 -32.73
CA ILE A 27 2.47 -34.01 -32.08
C ILE A 27 2.35 -34.70 -30.71
N ILE A 28 3.01 -35.89 -30.56
CA ILE A 28 3.05 -36.62 -29.29
C ILE A 28 3.69 -35.72 -28.19
N LEU A 29 4.82 -35.10 -28.52
CA LEU A 29 5.52 -34.17 -27.60
C LEU A 29 4.64 -32.97 -27.26
N TYR A 30 3.97 -32.38 -28.27
CA TYR A 30 3.11 -31.20 -28.12
C TYR A 30 1.78 -31.50 -27.44
N ILE A 31 1.39 -32.73 -27.24
CA ILE A 31 0.29 -33.17 -26.36
C ILE A 31 0.81 -33.37 -24.93
N ILE A 32 1.98 -34.01 -24.79
CA ILE A 32 2.53 -34.38 -23.47
C ILE A 32 2.96 -33.12 -22.68
N ILE A 33 3.64 -32.15 -23.31
CA ILE A 33 4.11 -30.95 -22.66
C ILE A 33 2.97 -30.17 -21.99
N PRO A 34 1.87 -29.80 -22.67
CA PRO A 34 0.72 -29.13 -22.04
C PRO A 34 0.07 -29.95 -20.92
N ILE A 35 -0.11 -31.27 -21.13
CA ILE A 35 -0.74 -32.12 -20.10
C ILE A 35 0.09 -32.11 -18.81
N ILE A 36 1.40 -32.38 -18.93
CA ILE A 36 2.30 -32.36 -17.76
C ILE A 36 2.36 -30.95 -17.16
N GLY A 37 2.50 -29.92 -18.00
CA GLY A 37 2.59 -28.54 -17.57
C GLY A 37 1.36 -28.08 -16.78
N VAL A 38 0.17 -28.36 -17.29
CA VAL A 38 -1.10 -27.99 -16.60
C VAL A 38 -1.32 -28.85 -15.36
N ALA A 39 -1.03 -30.15 -15.40
CA ALA A 39 -1.17 -31.03 -14.24
C ALA A 39 -0.26 -30.57 -13.09
N LEU A 40 1.01 -30.26 -13.38
CA LEU A 40 1.98 -29.76 -12.40
C LEU A 40 1.56 -28.39 -11.86
N PHE A 41 1.13 -27.48 -12.73
CA PHE A 41 0.62 -26.16 -12.32
C PHE A 41 -0.57 -26.29 -11.38
N THR A 42 -1.55 -27.15 -11.73
CA THR A 42 -2.73 -27.38 -10.89
C THR A 42 -2.34 -27.95 -9.53
N PHE A 43 -1.41 -28.90 -9.52
CA PHE A 43 -0.88 -29.45 -8.27
C PHE A 43 -0.22 -28.35 -7.40
N ILE A 44 0.68 -27.54 -7.97
CA ILE A 44 1.35 -26.47 -7.22
C ILE A 44 0.34 -25.45 -6.67
N ILE A 45 -0.62 -25.02 -7.48
CA ILE A 45 -1.67 -24.08 -7.04
C ILE A 45 -2.52 -24.69 -5.92
N ALA A 46 -2.92 -25.95 -6.01
CA ALA A 46 -3.67 -26.64 -4.96
C ALA A 46 -2.90 -26.63 -3.62
N GLN A 47 -1.59 -26.90 -3.65
CA GLN A 47 -0.74 -26.82 -2.46
C GLN A 47 -0.63 -25.39 -1.92
N ARG A 48 -0.52 -24.37 -2.78
CA ARG A 48 -0.46 -22.96 -2.38
C ARG A 48 -1.79 -22.43 -1.84
N LEU A 49 -2.92 -23.00 -2.22
CA LEU A 49 -4.25 -22.65 -1.67
C LEU A 49 -4.47 -23.22 -0.26
N HIS A 50 -3.80 -24.31 0.11
CA HIS A 50 -3.99 -24.98 1.38
C HIS A 50 -3.81 -24.07 2.62
N PRO A 51 -2.74 -23.23 2.74
CA PRO A 51 -2.62 -22.28 3.84
C PRO A 51 -3.75 -21.25 3.87
N LEU A 52 -4.24 -20.78 2.72
CA LEU A 52 -5.34 -19.81 2.66
C LEU A 52 -6.66 -20.40 3.19
N ILE A 53 -6.91 -21.67 2.92
CA ILE A 53 -8.13 -22.37 3.38
C ILE A 53 -8.10 -22.61 4.89
N LYS A 54 -6.91 -22.84 5.46
CA LYS A 54 -6.72 -23.02 6.91
C LYS A 54 -6.65 -21.72 7.70
N ALA A 55 -6.40 -20.61 7.06
CA ALA A 55 -6.23 -19.31 7.68
C ALA A 55 -7.50 -18.79 8.37
N ALA A 56 -7.32 -17.85 9.30
CA ALA A 56 -8.43 -17.17 9.93
C ALA A 56 -9.33 -16.44 8.90
N PRO A 57 -10.63 -16.34 9.15
CA PRO A 57 -11.57 -15.69 8.24
C PRO A 57 -11.28 -14.19 8.11
N ASP A 58 -11.68 -13.61 6.96
CA ASP A 58 -11.70 -12.17 6.71
C ASP A 58 -12.89 -11.85 5.80
N ASN A 59 -13.63 -10.79 6.10
CA ASN A 59 -14.81 -10.42 5.32
C ASN A 59 -14.48 -9.36 4.26
N ARG A 60 -14.43 -9.77 2.99
CA ARG A 60 -13.99 -8.95 1.86
C ARG A 60 -14.94 -9.00 0.66
N LEU A 61 -16.23 -9.33 0.87
CA LEU A 61 -17.21 -9.41 -0.20
C LEU A 61 -18.22 -8.26 -0.24
N ASP A 62 -18.11 -7.32 0.70
CA ASP A 62 -18.89 -6.09 0.72
C ASP A 62 -18.55 -5.16 -0.47
N GLN A 63 -19.46 -4.27 -0.84
CA GLN A 63 -19.29 -3.23 -1.85
C GLN A 63 -18.70 -3.74 -3.19
N PHE A 64 -19.21 -4.85 -3.71
CA PHE A 64 -18.67 -5.56 -4.87
C PHE A 64 -18.35 -4.65 -6.07
N GLY A 65 -19.24 -3.72 -6.43
CA GLY A 65 -19.03 -2.78 -7.53
C GLY A 65 -17.80 -1.89 -7.35
N LEU A 66 -17.57 -1.39 -6.13
CA LEU A 66 -16.38 -0.59 -5.79
C LEU A 66 -15.11 -1.43 -5.87
N ARG A 67 -15.16 -2.70 -5.46
CA ARG A 67 -14.03 -3.64 -5.57
C ARG A 67 -13.64 -3.92 -7.02
N VAL A 68 -14.62 -4.15 -7.89
CA VAL A 68 -14.40 -4.30 -9.33
C VAL A 68 -13.80 -3.02 -9.92
N PHE A 69 -14.34 -1.85 -9.60
CA PHE A 69 -13.79 -0.56 -10.05
C PHE A 69 -12.33 -0.37 -9.62
N ASN A 70 -12.02 -0.66 -8.35
CA ASN A 70 -10.67 -0.56 -7.84
C ASN A 70 -9.72 -1.58 -8.48
N MET A 71 -10.17 -2.80 -8.73
CA MET A 71 -9.40 -3.81 -9.47
C MET A 71 -9.07 -3.32 -10.88
N LEU A 72 -10.05 -2.78 -11.61
CA LEU A 72 -9.82 -2.20 -12.93
C LEU A 72 -8.86 -1.00 -12.88
N LYS A 73 -9.00 -0.12 -11.90
CA LYS A 73 -8.13 1.07 -11.73
C LYS A 73 -6.69 0.71 -11.40
N TYR A 74 -6.49 -0.14 -10.40
CA TYR A 74 -5.15 -0.38 -9.83
C TYR A 74 -4.43 -1.58 -10.47
N ALA A 75 -5.13 -2.70 -10.72
CA ALA A 75 -4.51 -3.88 -11.31
C ALA A 75 -4.45 -3.79 -12.84
N VAL A 76 -5.55 -3.48 -13.52
CA VAL A 76 -5.57 -3.40 -15.00
C VAL A 76 -5.01 -2.07 -15.48
N GLY A 77 -5.50 -0.95 -14.94
CA GLY A 77 -5.07 0.41 -15.30
C GLY A 77 -3.70 0.81 -14.74
N GLN A 78 -3.07 -0.02 -13.90
CA GLN A 78 -1.71 0.17 -13.37
C GLN A 78 -1.48 1.55 -12.73
N TYR A 79 -2.52 2.15 -12.10
CA TYR A 79 -2.57 3.56 -11.67
C TYR A 79 -1.40 3.98 -10.77
N LYS A 80 -0.91 3.11 -9.89
CA LYS A 80 0.22 3.40 -8.98
C LYS A 80 1.60 3.14 -9.59
N GLN A 81 1.69 2.51 -10.76
CA GLN A 81 2.99 2.17 -11.36
C GLN A 81 3.84 3.39 -11.74
N PRO A 82 3.30 4.47 -12.35
CA PRO A 82 4.06 5.65 -12.75
C PRO A 82 4.71 6.44 -11.59
N ARG A 83 4.35 6.15 -10.32
CA ARG A 83 4.99 6.79 -9.16
C ARG A 83 6.52 6.59 -9.14
N TYR A 84 7.03 5.52 -9.74
CA TYR A 84 8.45 5.29 -10.04
C TYR A 84 8.61 5.17 -11.55
N MET A 85 8.75 6.28 -12.24
CA MET A 85 8.55 6.45 -13.68
C MET A 85 9.19 5.34 -14.53
N LEU A 86 10.52 5.19 -14.48
CA LEU A 86 11.22 4.19 -15.32
C LEU A 86 10.75 2.75 -15.03
N ALA A 87 10.71 2.37 -13.74
CA ALA A 87 10.29 1.02 -13.37
C ALA A 87 8.81 0.77 -13.67
N GLY A 88 7.99 1.82 -13.52
CA GLY A 88 6.56 1.77 -13.79
C GLY A 88 6.27 1.61 -15.27
N VAL A 89 6.91 2.39 -16.13
CA VAL A 89 6.74 2.28 -17.59
C VAL A 89 7.17 0.91 -18.09
N LEU A 90 8.35 0.42 -17.68
CA LEU A 90 8.79 -0.93 -18.04
C LEU A 90 7.78 -2.00 -17.61
N HIS A 91 7.24 -1.89 -16.38
CA HIS A 91 6.23 -2.83 -15.90
C HIS A 91 4.91 -2.75 -16.70
N ILE A 92 4.46 -1.54 -17.03
CA ILE A 92 3.24 -1.34 -17.84
C ILE A 92 3.40 -1.97 -19.23
N VAL A 93 4.57 -1.79 -19.87
CA VAL A 93 4.86 -2.41 -21.18
C VAL A 93 4.84 -3.93 -21.09
N ILE A 94 5.52 -4.51 -20.09
CA ILE A 94 5.55 -5.96 -19.88
C ILE A 94 4.13 -6.49 -19.60
N PHE A 95 3.34 -5.81 -18.76
CA PHE A 95 1.99 -6.23 -18.40
C PHE A 95 1.03 -6.12 -19.61
N ALA A 96 1.04 -5.02 -20.34
CA ALA A 96 0.22 -4.86 -21.54
C ALA A 96 0.59 -5.89 -22.60
N GLY A 97 1.90 -6.11 -22.79
CA GLY A 97 2.40 -7.14 -23.68
C GLY A 97 1.96 -8.54 -23.23
N PHE A 98 2.01 -8.85 -21.93
CA PHE A 98 1.49 -10.12 -21.39
C PHE A 98 0.01 -10.31 -21.75
N CYS A 99 -0.83 -9.30 -21.60
CA CYS A 99 -2.26 -9.40 -21.96
C CYS A 99 -2.47 -9.68 -23.46
N ILE A 100 -1.69 -9.05 -24.35
CA ILE A 100 -1.78 -9.25 -25.80
C ILE A 100 -1.24 -10.63 -26.18
N LEU A 101 -0.08 -11.01 -25.66
CA LEU A 101 0.67 -12.18 -26.05
C LEU A 101 0.16 -13.49 -25.40
N SER A 102 -0.62 -13.41 -24.32
CA SER A 102 -1.29 -14.57 -23.73
C SER A 102 -2.23 -15.26 -24.71
N LEU A 103 -2.92 -14.49 -25.56
CA LEU A 103 -3.76 -15.03 -26.63
C LEU A 103 -2.92 -15.76 -27.70
N ARG A 104 -1.72 -15.24 -28.01
CA ARG A 104 -0.77 -15.89 -28.91
C ARG A 104 -0.29 -17.23 -28.37
N SER A 105 0.15 -17.27 -27.10
CA SER A 105 0.61 -18.51 -26.48
C SER A 105 -0.49 -19.56 -26.44
N LEU A 106 -1.75 -19.19 -26.14
CA LEU A 106 -2.88 -20.11 -26.21
C LEU A 106 -3.08 -20.65 -27.63
N THR A 107 -2.95 -19.80 -28.65
CA THR A 107 -3.08 -20.20 -30.07
C THR A 107 -1.97 -21.20 -30.44
N LEU A 108 -0.73 -20.96 -29.99
CA LEU A 108 0.40 -21.85 -30.26
C LEU A 108 0.20 -23.23 -29.63
N VAL A 109 -0.21 -23.30 -28.37
CA VAL A 109 -0.51 -24.59 -27.71
C VAL A 109 -1.54 -25.40 -28.51
N ILE A 110 -2.60 -24.75 -29.03
CA ILE A 110 -3.61 -25.45 -29.84
C ILE A 110 -3.06 -25.84 -31.22
N ALA A 111 -2.25 -24.95 -31.84
CA ALA A 111 -1.63 -25.23 -33.16
C ALA A 111 -0.65 -26.41 -33.13
N GLY A 112 -0.01 -26.68 -31.99
CA GLY A 112 0.82 -27.89 -31.79
C GLY A 112 0.05 -29.21 -31.80
N ILE A 113 -1.25 -29.13 -31.52
CA ILE A 113 -2.15 -30.31 -31.53
C ILE A 113 -2.96 -30.38 -32.83
N LYS A 114 -3.38 -29.23 -33.36
CA LYS A 114 -4.17 -29.13 -34.57
C LYS A 114 -3.46 -28.22 -35.59
N SER A 115 -2.86 -28.85 -36.60
CA SER A 115 -2.20 -28.15 -37.70
C SER A 115 -3.17 -27.15 -38.37
N GLY A 116 -2.68 -25.93 -38.69
CA GLY A 116 -3.48 -24.91 -39.35
C GLY A 116 -4.59 -24.30 -38.48
N TYR A 117 -4.52 -24.45 -37.15
CA TYR A 117 -5.52 -23.82 -36.27
C TYR A 117 -5.31 -22.32 -36.19
N THR A 118 -6.39 -21.58 -36.46
CA THR A 118 -6.52 -20.15 -36.22
C THR A 118 -7.69 -19.91 -35.27
N LEU A 119 -7.61 -18.83 -34.47
CA LEU A 119 -8.74 -18.43 -33.63
C LEU A 119 -9.92 -17.94 -34.48
N PRO A 120 -11.17 -18.15 -34.07
CA PRO A 120 -12.32 -17.60 -34.74
C PRO A 120 -12.15 -16.10 -35.01
N LEU A 121 -12.48 -15.65 -36.22
CA LEU A 121 -12.35 -14.27 -36.73
C LEU A 121 -10.90 -13.83 -37.05
N PHE A 122 -9.88 -14.63 -36.76
CA PHE A 122 -8.48 -14.25 -37.04
C PHE A 122 -8.07 -14.46 -38.51
N ASP A 123 -8.90 -15.11 -39.29
CA ASP A 123 -8.78 -15.18 -40.76
C ASP A 123 -9.31 -13.91 -41.45
N THR A 124 -9.70 -12.87 -40.69
CA THR A 124 -10.23 -11.59 -41.17
C THR A 124 -9.24 -10.44 -40.86
N TRP A 125 -9.64 -9.21 -41.19
CA TRP A 125 -8.89 -7.99 -40.84
C TRP A 125 -8.55 -7.90 -39.33
N ILE A 126 -9.36 -8.54 -38.46
CA ILE A 126 -9.11 -8.60 -37.01
C ILE A 126 -7.78 -9.31 -36.73
N GLY A 127 -7.52 -10.44 -37.40
CA GLY A 127 -6.26 -11.15 -37.28
C GLY A 127 -5.07 -10.35 -37.79
N THR A 128 -5.23 -9.59 -38.87
CA THR A 128 -4.18 -8.70 -39.38
C THR A 128 -3.81 -7.62 -38.36
N ILE A 129 -4.80 -6.95 -37.76
CA ILE A 129 -4.57 -5.96 -36.68
C ILE A 129 -3.91 -6.63 -35.48
N TYR A 130 -4.38 -7.79 -35.05
CA TYR A 130 -3.81 -8.52 -33.93
C TYR A 130 -2.33 -8.89 -34.17
N ASN A 131 -1.98 -9.38 -35.38
CA ASN A 131 -0.60 -9.75 -35.71
C ASN A 131 0.33 -8.53 -35.64
N VAL A 132 -0.10 -7.36 -36.11
CA VAL A 132 0.65 -6.11 -35.97
C VAL A 132 0.83 -5.74 -34.49
N LEU A 133 -0.24 -5.80 -33.69
CA LEU A 133 -0.18 -5.50 -32.26
C LEU A 133 0.72 -6.50 -31.52
N LYS A 134 0.66 -7.77 -31.88
CA LYS A 134 1.51 -8.85 -31.34
C LYS A 134 2.98 -8.58 -31.61
N ASP A 135 3.36 -8.25 -32.84
CA ASP A 135 4.75 -7.98 -33.20
C ASP A 135 5.31 -6.75 -32.50
N ILE A 136 4.53 -5.67 -32.44
CA ILE A 136 4.90 -4.46 -31.70
C ILE A 136 5.06 -4.79 -30.20
N ALA A 137 4.08 -5.51 -29.62
CA ALA A 137 4.11 -5.90 -28.20
C ALA A 137 5.31 -6.80 -27.87
N ALA A 138 5.58 -7.83 -28.67
CA ALA A 138 6.72 -8.73 -28.47
C ALA A 138 8.05 -7.97 -28.52
N THR A 139 8.19 -7.05 -29.47
CA THR A 139 9.39 -6.19 -29.59
C THR A 139 9.56 -5.27 -28.39
N ALA A 140 8.48 -4.57 -28.00
CA ALA A 140 8.51 -3.66 -26.86
C ALA A 140 8.79 -4.41 -25.54
N VAL A 141 8.20 -5.59 -25.35
CA VAL A 141 8.47 -6.46 -24.19
C VAL A 141 9.91 -6.92 -24.18
N LEU A 142 10.46 -7.36 -25.30
CA LEU A 142 11.88 -7.77 -25.38
C LEU A 142 12.82 -6.64 -24.95
N ILE A 143 12.59 -5.42 -25.45
CA ILE A 143 13.37 -4.24 -25.04
C ILE A 143 13.18 -3.98 -23.54
N ALA A 144 11.94 -4.01 -23.04
CA ALA A 144 11.63 -3.72 -21.65
C ALA A 144 12.28 -4.73 -20.69
N VAL A 145 12.29 -6.03 -21.01
CA VAL A 145 12.92 -7.04 -20.15
C VAL A 145 14.44 -6.94 -20.15
N VAL A 146 15.05 -6.59 -21.28
CA VAL A 146 16.51 -6.34 -21.36
C VAL A 146 16.88 -5.15 -20.47
N VAL A 147 16.19 -4.01 -20.60
CA VAL A 147 16.41 -2.83 -19.77
C VAL A 147 16.17 -3.14 -18.29
N ALA A 148 15.11 -3.90 -17.96
CA ALA A 148 14.81 -4.30 -16.59
C ALA A 148 15.90 -5.23 -16.01
N ALA A 149 16.44 -6.16 -16.81
CA ALA A 149 17.53 -7.06 -16.42
C ALA A 149 18.83 -6.29 -16.13
N ILE A 150 19.22 -5.36 -17.03
CA ILE A 150 20.39 -4.48 -16.84
C ILE A 150 20.19 -3.63 -15.57
N ARG A 151 19.01 -3.02 -15.41
CA ARG A 151 18.70 -2.22 -14.23
C ARG A 151 18.80 -3.02 -12.94
N ARG A 152 18.35 -4.28 -12.92
CA ARG A 152 18.38 -5.12 -11.72
C ARG A 152 19.74 -5.75 -11.46
N GLY A 153 20.45 -6.17 -12.50
CA GLY A 153 21.73 -6.85 -12.39
C GLY A 153 22.93 -5.92 -12.25
N VAL A 154 22.92 -4.77 -12.98
CA VAL A 154 24.04 -3.84 -13.06
C VAL A 154 23.85 -2.62 -12.16
N TYR A 155 22.77 -1.84 -12.35
CA TYR A 155 22.56 -0.59 -11.62
C TYR A 155 22.10 -0.78 -10.18
N LYS A 156 21.40 -1.86 -9.85
CA LYS A 156 20.94 -2.24 -8.49
C LYS A 156 20.45 -1.05 -7.65
N PRO A 157 19.30 -0.44 -7.96
CA PRO A 157 18.78 0.66 -7.18
C PRO A 157 18.74 0.34 -5.67
N GLU A 158 19.01 1.34 -4.81
CA GLU A 158 19.14 1.18 -3.36
C GLU A 158 17.98 0.38 -2.74
N ARG A 159 16.75 0.68 -3.15
CA ARG A 159 15.56 -0.01 -2.65
C ARG A 159 15.52 -1.52 -2.93
N TYR A 160 16.40 -2.06 -3.77
CA TYR A 160 16.52 -3.50 -4.02
C TYR A 160 17.55 -4.18 -3.14
N LYS A 161 18.40 -3.42 -2.46
CA LYS A 161 19.35 -3.99 -1.51
C LYS A 161 18.62 -4.79 -0.43
N VAL A 162 19.20 -5.91 -0.08
CA VAL A 162 18.73 -6.79 0.99
C VAL A 162 19.87 -6.86 2.00
N PRO A 163 19.71 -6.30 3.20
CA PRO A 163 20.66 -6.52 4.29
C PRO A 163 20.77 -8.01 4.61
N GLU A 164 21.97 -8.52 4.82
CA GLU A 164 22.21 -9.96 5.08
C GLU A 164 21.37 -10.55 6.22
N LYS A 165 21.08 -9.72 7.23
CA LYS A 165 20.27 -10.12 8.39
C LYS A 165 18.76 -10.20 8.10
N LEU A 166 18.26 -9.62 7.01
CA LEU A 166 16.82 -9.41 6.80
C LEU A 166 16.19 -10.32 5.76
N GLY A 167 16.95 -11.12 5.01
CA GLY A 167 16.37 -12.05 4.05
C GLY A 167 17.27 -12.45 2.88
N LYS A 168 16.71 -13.17 1.91
CA LYS A 168 17.41 -13.64 0.70
C LYS A 168 17.32 -12.61 -0.42
N ASP A 169 18.41 -12.47 -1.20
CA ASP A 169 18.40 -11.68 -2.43
C ASP A 169 17.74 -12.46 -3.58
N HIS A 170 16.62 -11.98 -4.07
CA HIS A 170 15.86 -12.56 -5.18
C HIS A 170 16.27 -12.00 -6.55
N THR A 171 17.49 -11.46 -6.70
CA THR A 171 17.96 -10.87 -7.96
C THR A 171 18.12 -11.94 -9.05
N ALA A 172 18.70 -13.10 -8.71
CA ALA A 172 18.87 -14.22 -9.65
C ALA A 172 17.50 -14.74 -10.17
N GLU A 173 16.53 -14.91 -9.28
CA GLU A 173 15.16 -15.29 -9.63
C GLU A 173 14.53 -14.28 -10.61
N ALA A 174 14.69 -12.99 -10.34
CA ALA A 174 14.15 -11.96 -11.22
C ALA A 174 14.78 -11.97 -12.62
N ILE A 175 16.11 -12.13 -12.70
CA ILE A 175 16.81 -12.20 -13.99
C ILE A 175 16.40 -13.45 -14.76
N PHE A 176 16.25 -14.58 -14.07
CA PHE A 176 15.80 -15.84 -14.69
C PHE A 176 14.39 -15.68 -15.30
N VAL A 177 13.46 -15.06 -14.60
CA VAL A 177 12.11 -14.80 -15.13
C VAL A 177 12.14 -13.84 -16.32
N LEU A 178 12.94 -12.76 -16.25
CA LEU A 178 13.10 -11.84 -17.37
C LEU A 178 13.71 -12.56 -18.58
N ALA A 179 14.66 -13.48 -18.37
CA ALA A 179 15.23 -14.29 -19.43
C ALA A 179 14.21 -15.25 -20.07
N MET A 180 13.33 -15.86 -19.28
CA MET A 180 12.25 -16.69 -19.83
C MET A 180 11.26 -15.86 -20.67
N ILE A 181 10.86 -14.67 -20.19
CA ILE A 181 9.98 -13.77 -20.97
C ILE A 181 10.68 -13.33 -22.28
N GLY A 182 11.94 -12.93 -22.22
CA GLY A 182 12.73 -12.61 -23.42
C GLY A 182 12.87 -13.80 -24.37
N GLY A 183 13.09 -15.00 -23.81
CA GLY A 183 13.16 -16.24 -24.57
C GLY A 183 11.87 -16.59 -25.32
N LEU A 184 10.70 -16.37 -24.71
CA LEU A 184 9.40 -16.50 -25.37
C LEU A 184 9.28 -15.54 -26.57
N MET A 185 9.68 -14.27 -26.39
CA MET A 185 9.62 -13.27 -27.47
C MET A 185 10.54 -13.66 -28.63
N VAL A 186 11.78 -14.02 -28.33
CA VAL A 186 12.74 -14.46 -29.36
C VAL A 186 12.26 -15.71 -30.06
N ALA A 187 11.75 -16.70 -29.31
CA ALA A 187 11.27 -17.95 -29.90
C ALA A 187 10.07 -17.72 -30.84
N ASP A 188 9.10 -16.88 -30.47
CA ASP A 188 7.97 -16.53 -31.35
C ASP A 188 8.44 -15.76 -32.61
N MET A 189 9.39 -14.82 -32.50
CA MET A 189 9.94 -14.08 -33.63
C MET A 189 10.65 -15.00 -34.64
N PHE A 190 11.43 -15.98 -34.17
CA PHE A 190 12.10 -16.95 -35.05
C PHE A 190 11.12 -17.99 -35.62
N PHE A 191 10.13 -18.42 -34.86
CA PHE A 191 9.08 -19.31 -35.32
C PHE A 191 8.30 -18.69 -36.49
N GLU A 192 7.76 -17.51 -36.32
CA GLU A 192 7.01 -16.78 -37.35
C GLU A 192 7.90 -16.35 -38.49
N GLY A 193 9.07 -15.77 -38.17
CA GLY A 193 10.02 -15.24 -39.15
C GLY A 193 10.57 -16.29 -40.10
N SER A 194 10.71 -17.56 -39.67
CA SER A 194 11.18 -18.64 -40.54
C SER A 194 10.11 -19.03 -41.59
N ASP A 195 8.84 -19.05 -41.26
CA ASP A 195 7.75 -19.28 -42.19
C ASP A 195 7.63 -18.13 -43.22
N LEU A 196 7.64 -16.89 -42.73
CA LEU A 196 7.59 -15.69 -43.59
C LEU A 196 8.80 -15.60 -44.54
N ALA A 197 10.02 -15.94 -44.07
CA ALA A 197 11.22 -15.94 -44.90
C ALA A 197 11.13 -16.99 -46.03
N ALA A 198 10.54 -18.15 -45.74
CA ALA A 198 10.34 -19.20 -46.76
C ALA A 198 9.39 -18.70 -47.88
N HIS A 199 8.29 -18.04 -47.49
CA HIS A 199 7.35 -17.46 -48.46
C HIS A 199 8.00 -16.33 -49.27
N MET A 200 8.76 -15.45 -48.63
CA MET A 200 9.49 -14.38 -49.34
C MET A 200 10.51 -14.93 -50.34
N ASN A 201 11.28 -15.98 -49.99
CA ASN A 201 12.25 -16.59 -50.86
C ASN A 201 11.63 -17.25 -52.14
N LYS A 202 10.37 -17.65 -52.06
CA LYS A 202 9.59 -18.19 -53.19
C LYS A 202 8.76 -17.16 -53.94
N GLY A 203 8.72 -15.90 -53.48
CA GLY A 203 7.87 -14.83 -54.05
C GLY A 203 6.38 -15.07 -53.85
N ILE A 204 5.99 -15.79 -52.81
CA ILE A 204 4.59 -16.10 -52.49
C ILE A 204 4.08 -15.06 -51.51
N GLU A 205 2.98 -14.39 -51.90
CA GLU A 205 2.32 -13.43 -51.01
C GLU A 205 1.69 -14.13 -49.80
N THR A 206 1.86 -13.55 -48.61
CA THR A 206 1.24 -14.02 -47.36
C THR A 206 0.16 -13.05 -46.91
N HIS A 207 -0.86 -13.53 -46.23
CA HIS A 207 -1.85 -12.66 -45.58
C HIS A 207 -1.31 -11.98 -44.31
N TYR A 208 -0.07 -12.26 -43.92
CA TYR A 208 0.59 -11.69 -42.77
C TYR A 208 1.21 -10.33 -43.10
N PHE A 209 0.72 -9.28 -42.47
CA PHE A 209 1.31 -7.96 -42.60
C PHE A 209 2.53 -7.82 -41.69
N LEU A 210 3.70 -7.94 -42.25
CA LEU A 210 4.98 -7.82 -41.52
C LEU A 210 5.27 -6.33 -41.25
N PHE A 211 5.01 -5.90 -40.00
CA PHE A 211 5.18 -4.50 -39.60
C PHE A 211 6.67 -4.13 -39.52
N PRO A 212 7.11 -3.04 -40.20
CA PRO A 212 8.52 -2.65 -40.23
C PRO A 212 9.09 -2.35 -38.85
N LEU A 213 10.41 -2.62 -38.67
CA LEU A 213 11.20 -2.34 -37.47
C LEU A 213 10.79 -3.15 -36.22
N THR A 214 9.93 -4.15 -36.38
CA THR A 214 9.67 -5.13 -35.29
C THR A 214 10.74 -6.22 -35.26
N GLY A 215 10.86 -6.93 -34.13
CA GLY A 215 11.77 -8.07 -34.01
C GLY A 215 11.48 -9.15 -35.04
N THR A 216 10.21 -9.47 -35.29
CA THR A 216 9.77 -10.41 -36.34
C THR A 216 10.24 -9.93 -37.72
N TRP A 217 10.15 -8.62 -38.01
CA TRP A 217 10.64 -8.03 -39.26
C TRP A 217 12.14 -8.25 -39.43
N PHE A 218 12.97 -7.91 -38.45
CA PHE A 218 14.43 -8.11 -38.51
C PHE A 218 14.80 -9.59 -38.65
N VAL A 219 14.16 -10.47 -37.88
CA VAL A 219 14.41 -11.92 -37.94
C VAL A 219 14.01 -12.50 -39.30
N THR A 220 12.87 -12.10 -39.86
CA THR A 220 12.43 -12.55 -41.18
C THR A 220 13.46 -12.21 -42.25
N TYR A 221 13.86 -10.93 -42.35
CA TYR A 221 14.87 -10.53 -43.36
C TYR A 221 16.22 -11.21 -43.14
N PHE A 222 16.65 -11.40 -41.91
CA PHE A 222 17.86 -12.15 -41.60
C PHE A 222 17.79 -13.60 -42.08
N LEU A 223 16.64 -14.23 -41.91
CA LEU A 223 16.40 -15.64 -42.28
C LEU A 223 16.25 -15.84 -43.81
N THR A 224 15.98 -14.83 -44.62
CA THR A 224 15.93 -14.98 -46.08
C THR A 224 17.23 -15.49 -46.70
N PHE A 225 18.37 -15.32 -46.02
CA PHE A 225 19.66 -15.86 -46.44
C PHE A 225 19.85 -17.35 -46.11
N CYS A 226 18.88 -18.00 -45.44
CA CYS A 226 18.99 -19.40 -45.00
C CYS A 226 18.38 -20.36 -46.01
N SER A 227 18.88 -21.62 -46.02
CA SER A 227 18.30 -22.69 -46.82
C SER A 227 16.91 -23.12 -46.30
N GLU A 228 16.09 -23.73 -47.18
CA GLU A 228 14.76 -24.24 -46.77
C GLU A 228 14.86 -25.23 -45.61
N ALA A 229 15.87 -26.11 -45.59
CA ALA A 229 16.11 -27.02 -44.49
C ALA A 229 16.40 -26.30 -43.15
N THR A 230 17.18 -25.19 -43.22
CA THR A 230 17.46 -24.39 -42.06
C THR A 230 16.18 -23.66 -41.57
N LEU A 231 15.38 -23.11 -42.49
CA LEU A 231 14.10 -22.46 -42.15
C LEU A 231 13.14 -23.45 -41.50
N GLN A 232 13.01 -24.67 -42.06
CA GLN A 232 12.20 -25.71 -41.48
C GLN A 232 12.68 -26.11 -40.06
N PHE A 233 13.99 -26.26 -39.89
CA PHE A 233 14.57 -26.55 -38.58
C PHE A 233 14.29 -25.41 -37.58
N CYS A 234 14.51 -24.17 -37.95
CA CYS A 234 14.23 -22.99 -37.10
C CYS A 234 12.76 -22.96 -36.69
N HIS A 235 11.84 -23.16 -37.64
CA HIS A 235 10.41 -23.16 -37.37
C HIS A 235 10.02 -24.17 -36.29
N VAL A 236 10.43 -25.43 -36.44
CA VAL A 236 10.09 -26.50 -35.48
C VAL A 236 10.85 -26.33 -34.16
N PHE A 237 12.12 -25.96 -34.20
CA PHE A 237 12.96 -25.80 -33.03
C PHE A 237 12.45 -24.66 -32.13
N PHE A 238 12.23 -23.46 -32.67
CA PHE A 238 11.79 -22.33 -31.89
C PHE A 238 10.34 -22.47 -31.41
N TYR A 239 9.48 -23.16 -32.15
CA TYR A 239 8.18 -23.54 -31.62
C TYR A 239 8.34 -24.43 -30.38
N THR A 240 9.17 -25.47 -30.45
CA THR A 240 9.41 -26.39 -29.32
C THR A 240 9.99 -25.63 -28.12
N VAL A 241 10.96 -24.73 -28.37
CA VAL A 241 11.56 -23.86 -27.32
C VAL A 241 10.50 -22.97 -26.67
N HIS A 242 9.59 -22.38 -27.47
CA HIS A 242 8.50 -21.57 -26.96
C HIS A 242 7.60 -22.38 -26.00
N GLU A 243 7.15 -23.57 -26.42
CA GLU A 243 6.27 -24.41 -25.60
C GLU A 243 6.95 -24.84 -24.29
N VAL A 244 8.21 -25.25 -24.33
CA VAL A 244 8.97 -25.64 -23.14
C VAL A 244 9.15 -24.46 -22.18
N ILE A 245 9.53 -23.29 -22.69
CA ILE A 245 9.67 -22.09 -21.87
C ILE A 245 8.33 -21.68 -21.28
N PHE A 246 7.25 -21.68 -22.09
CA PHE A 246 5.91 -21.29 -21.64
C PHE A 246 5.42 -22.12 -20.45
N PHE A 247 5.47 -23.45 -20.54
CA PHE A 247 5.04 -24.31 -19.45
C PHE A 247 6.02 -24.30 -18.27
N SER A 248 7.31 -24.13 -18.50
CA SER A 248 8.29 -23.93 -17.43
C SER A 248 8.02 -22.63 -16.68
N PHE A 249 7.79 -21.54 -17.41
CA PHE A 249 7.44 -20.22 -16.84
C PHE A 249 6.14 -20.29 -16.02
N LEU A 250 5.07 -20.90 -16.59
CA LEU A 250 3.80 -21.06 -15.90
C LEU A 250 3.96 -21.77 -14.54
N ASN A 251 4.73 -22.85 -14.50
CA ASN A 251 4.99 -23.61 -13.29
C ASN A 251 5.94 -22.94 -12.32
N PHE A 252 6.83 -22.07 -12.81
CA PHE A 252 7.76 -21.34 -11.97
C PHE A 252 7.09 -20.19 -11.20
N LEU A 253 6.06 -19.55 -11.76
CA LEU A 253 5.39 -18.40 -11.16
C LEU A 253 4.97 -18.62 -9.70
N PRO A 254 4.30 -19.73 -9.30
CA PRO A 254 3.82 -19.93 -7.93
C PRO A 254 4.91 -20.40 -6.95
N LEU A 255 6.17 -20.50 -7.35
CA LEU A 255 7.27 -21.00 -6.51
C LEU A 255 8.00 -19.90 -5.74
N GLY A 256 7.85 -18.62 -6.12
CA GLY A 256 8.58 -17.53 -5.51
C GLY A 256 7.85 -16.18 -5.60
N LYS A 257 8.62 -15.09 -5.70
CA LYS A 257 8.08 -13.72 -5.73
C LYS A 257 7.23 -13.40 -6.96
N HIS A 258 7.32 -14.20 -8.01
CA HIS A 258 6.53 -14.02 -9.23
C HIS A 258 5.10 -14.55 -9.11
N PHE A 259 4.76 -15.14 -7.96
CA PHE A 259 3.39 -15.54 -7.68
C PHE A 259 2.40 -14.36 -7.73
N HIS A 260 2.89 -13.13 -7.55
CA HIS A 260 2.09 -11.91 -7.74
C HIS A 260 1.43 -11.81 -9.13
N VAL A 261 2.00 -12.41 -10.18
CA VAL A 261 1.40 -12.42 -11.52
C VAL A 261 0.01 -13.05 -11.50
N ILE A 262 -0.17 -14.08 -10.68
CA ILE A 262 -1.45 -14.80 -10.53
C ILE A 262 -2.32 -14.16 -9.45
N THR A 263 -1.74 -13.80 -8.31
CA THR A 263 -2.48 -13.41 -7.11
C THR A 263 -2.85 -11.94 -7.04
N SER A 264 -2.15 -11.06 -7.77
CA SER A 264 -2.30 -9.61 -7.64
C SER A 264 -3.69 -9.08 -7.94
N MET A 265 -4.38 -9.61 -8.96
CA MET A 265 -5.74 -9.17 -9.29
C MET A 265 -6.71 -9.50 -8.16
N PHE A 266 -6.60 -10.70 -7.58
CA PHE A 266 -7.40 -11.10 -6.42
C PHE A 266 -7.05 -10.25 -5.20
N ASN A 267 -5.76 -10.00 -4.96
CA ASN A 267 -5.32 -9.17 -3.83
C ASN A 267 -5.88 -7.75 -3.91
N VAL A 268 -5.83 -7.13 -5.08
CA VAL A 268 -6.39 -5.79 -5.32
C VAL A 268 -7.92 -5.80 -5.22
N PHE A 269 -8.60 -6.83 -5.72
CA PHE A 269 -10.04 -6.97 -5.56
C PHE A 269 -10.45 -7.02 -4.09
N PHE A 270 -9.73 -7.79 -3.28
CA PHE A 270 -9.99 -7.96 -1.85
C PHE A 270 -9.33 -6.89 -0.96
N MET A 271 -8.87 -5.78 -1.53
CA MET A 271 -8.26 -4.69 -0.76
C MET A 271 -9.20 -4.13 0.32
N LYS A 272 -8.62 -3.56 1.36
CA LYS A 272 -9.32 -2.78 2.38
C LYS A 272 -9.91 -1.50 1.79
N LEU A 273 -11.21 -1.33 1.88
CA LEU A 273 -11.91 -0.16 1.35
C LEU A 273 -11.93 1.00 2.35
N ASN A 274 -12.00 0.72 3.64
CA ASN A 274 -12.03 1.72 4.70
C ASN A 274 -10.62 2.01 5.23
N LYS A 275 -9.93 2.98 4.63
CA LYS A 275 -8.59 3.40 5.07
C LYS A 275 -8.63 3.91 6.52
N GLY A 276 -7.58 3.62 7.29
CA GLY A 276 -7.40 4.13 8.65
C GLY A 276 -8.18 3.40 9.74
N SER A 277 -9.14 2.54 9.42
CA SER A 277 -9.73 1.61 10.39
C SER A 277 -8.72 0.51 10.76
N VAL A 278 -8.90 -0.13 11.90
CA VAL A 278 -8.22 -1.37 12.26
C VAL A 278 -9.23 -2.50 12.15
N LYS A 279 -8.81 -3.67 11.63
CA LYS A 279 -9.68 -4.82 11.55
C LYS A 279 -10.10 -5.29 12.96
N PRO A 280 -11.27 -5.93 13.13
CA PRO A 280 -11.66 -6.52 14.41
C PRO A 280 -10.62 -7.57 14.85
N VAL A 281 -10.56 -7.86 16.14
CA VAL A 281 -9.67 -8.90 16.68
C VAL A 281 -9.92 -10.22 15.96
N LYS A 282 -11.20 -10.60 15.85
CA LYS A 282 -11.63 -11.80 15.14
C LYS A 282 -12.95 -11.52 14.41
N TRP A 283 -13.02 -11.87 13.14
CA TRP A 283 -14.24 -11.73 12.36
C TRP A 283 -15.36 -12.64 12.90
N GLY A 284 -16.55 -12.07 13.08
CA GLY A 284 -17.71 -12.78 13.61
C GLY A 284 -17.79 -12.80 15.13
N VAL A 285 -16.88 -12.13 15.83
CA VAL A 285 -16.91 -11.92 17.28
C VAL A 285 -17.20 -10.45 17.53
N SER A 286 -18.22 -10.15 18.36
CA SER A 286 -18.53 -8.77 18.76
C SER A 286 -17.62 -8.28 19.88
N ASP A 287 -17.60 -6.95 20.10
CA ASP A 287 -16.78 -6.36 21.16
C ASP A 287 -17.12 -6.91 22.56
N GLU A 288 -18.40 -7.23 22.82
CA GLU A 288 -18.88 -7.81 24.09
C GLU A 288 -18.45 -9.28 24.29
N GLN A 289 -18.05 -9.96 23.22
CA GLN A 289 -17.59 -11.36 23.24
C GLN A 289 -16.07 -11.48 23.29
N LEU A 290 -15.34 -10.36 23.32
CA LEU A 290 -13.88 -10.39 23.35
C LEU A 290 -13.34 -11.05 24.62
N ASP A 291 -14.01 -10.91 25.76
CA ASP A 291 -13.63 -11.56 27.02
C ASP A 291 -13.69 -13.10 26.97
N ASP A 292 -14.45 -13.66 26.02
CA ASP A 292 -14.57 -15.12 25.82
C ASP A 292 -13.45 -15.70 24.95
N LEU A 293 -12.58 -14.85 24.37
CA LEU A 293 -11.47 -15.31 23.53
C LEU A 293 -10.29 -15.79 24.39
N GLU A 294 -9.81 -17.00 24.08
CA GLU A 294 -8.64 -17.58 24.75
C GLU A 294 -7.32 -16.86 24.35
N SER A 295 -7.28 -16.19 23.22
CA SER A 295 -6.07 -15.56 22.71
C SER A 295 -6.39 -14.43 21.73
N PHE A 296 -5.55 -13.40 21.73
CA PHE A 296 -5.64 -12.23 20.87
C PHE A 296 -4.51 -12.19 19.85
N GLY A 297 -4.84 -11.68 18.66
CA GLY A 297 -3.86 -11.35 17.64
C GLY A 297 -3.21 -12.56 16.95
N VAL A 298 -2.03 -12.33 16.40
CA VAL A 298 -1.27 -13.29 15.60
C VAL A 298 0.00 -13.67 16.35
N LYS A 299 0.13 -14.95 16.69
CA LYS A 299 1.29 -15.57 17.31
C LYS A 299 1.95 -16.57 16.36
N ASN A 300 1.13 -17.43 15.76
CA ASN A 300 1.53 -18.43 14.78
C ASN A 300 1.07 -18.04 13.37
N PHE A 301 1.59 -18.71 12.37
CA PHE A 301 1.28 -18.39 10.97
C PHE A 301 -0.22 -18.58 10.63
N GLU A 302 -0.87 -19.54 11.24
CA GLU A 302 -2.27 -19.89 11.04
C GLU A 302 -3.25 -18.85 11.63
N ASP A 303 -2.78 -18.01 12.54
CA ASP A 303 -3.59 -16.93 13.12
C ASP A 303 -3.77 -15.77 12.13
N PHE A 304 -2.94 -15.69 11.08
CA PHE A 304 -3.16 -14.73 10.00
C PHE A 304 -4.46 -15.04 9.25
N THR A 305 -5.13 -13.98 8.81
CA THR A 305 -6.30 -14.15 7.93
C THR A 305 -5.86 -14.61 6.53
N TRP A 306 -6.78 -15.23 5.78
CA TRP A 306 -6.52 -15.60 4.39
C TRP A 306 -6.09 -14.40 3.54
N LYS A 307 -6.57 -13.19 3.86
CA LYS A 307 -6.17 -11.95 3.17
C LYS A 307 -4.72 -11.59 3.47
N HIS A 308 -4.25 -11.75 4.70
CA HIS A 308 -2.84 -11.55 5.04
C HIS A 308 -1.91 -12.51 4.28
N ILE A 309 -2.31 -13.79 4.17
CA ILE A 309 -1.54 -14.78 3.39
C ILE A 309 -1.55 -14.43 1.90
N LEU A 310 -2.69 -13.99 1.35
CA LEU A 310 -2.78 -13.53 -0.03
C LEU A 310 -1.88 -12.31 -0.28
N ASP A 311 -1.75 -11.39 0.68
CA ASP A 311 -0.80 -10.26 0.63
C ASP A 311 0.66 -10.75 0.52
N PHE A 312 1.04 -11.77 1.31
CA PHE A 312 2.39 -12.34 1.23
C PHE A 312 2.67 -12.93 -0.14
N TYR A 313 1.73 -13.67 -0.72
CA TYR A 313 1.85 -14.23 -2.06
C TYR A 313 1.89 -13.16 -3.16
N SER A 314 1.21 -12.04 -2.94
CA SER A 314 1.09 -10.97 -3.92
C SER A 314 2.26 -9.99 -3.90
N CYS A 315 3.21 -10.13 -2.98
CA CYS A 315 4.36 -9.23 -2.91
C CYS A 315 5.33 -9.46 -4.08
N ALA A 316 5.47 -8.44 -4.94
CA ALA A 316 6.41 -8.46 -6.07
C ALA A 316 7.86 -8.12 -5.67
N ASP A 317 8.16 -7.93 -4.41
CA ASP A 317 9.49 -7.55 -3.91
C ASP A 317 10.08 -6.30 -4.61
N CYS A 318 9.24 -5.31 -4.86
CA CYS A 318 9.63 -4.09 -5.59
C CYS A 318 10.31 -3.02 -4.74
N GLY A 319 10.30 -3.14 -3.41
CA GLY A 319 10.99 -2.28 -2.45
C GLY A 319 10.36 -0.91 -2.18
N ARG A 320 9.27 -0.51 -2.86
CA ARG A 320 8.67 0.83 -2.71
C ARG A 320 8.18 1.12 -1.29
N CYS A 321 7.63 0.11 -0.61
CA CYS A 321 7.12 0.25 0.76
C CYS A 321 8.24 0.52 1.78
N ALA A 322 9.41 -0.09 1.62
CA ALA A 322 10.58 0.17 2.45
C ALA A 322 11.21 1.54 2.13
N ASP A 323 11.32 1.89 0.86
CA ASP A 323 11.83 3.16 0.37
C ASP A 323 11.05 4.38 0.89
N GLN A 324 9.73 4.25 1.02
CA GLN A 324 8.87 5.31 1.55
C GLN A 324 8.58 5.20 3.05
N CYS A 325 9.03 4.14 3.72
CA CYS A 325 8.82 3.95 5.15
C CYS A 325 9.68 4.91 5.97
N PRO A 326 9.10 5.79 6.79
CA PRO A 326 9.86 6.69 7.65
C PRO A 326 10.74 5.95 8.66
N ALA A 327 10.24 4.83 9.24
CA ALA A 327 11.01 4.01 10.18
C ALA A 327 12.26 3.42 9.52
N ASN A 328 12.13 2.85 8.33
CA ASN A 328 13.28 2.35 7.57
C ASN A 328 14.28 3.46 7.21
N HIS A 329 13.77 4.66 6.89
CA HIS A 329 14.61 5.80 6.50
C HIS A 329 15.51 6.30 7.64
N VAL A 330 15.01 6.26 8.87
CA VAL A 330 15.76 6.71 10.07
C VAL A 330 16.56 5.60 10.76
N GLY A 331 16.74 4.46 10.11
CA GLY A 331 17.56 3.36 10.62
C GLY A 331 16.87 2.49 11.68
N ARG A 332 15.54 2.57 11.84
CA ARG A 332 14.82 1.60 12.70
C ARG A 332 14.87 0.20 12.08
N PRO A 333 14.81 -0.86 12.88
CA PRO A 333 14.88 -2.24 12.38
C PRO A 333 13.72 -2.65 11.47
N LEU A 334 12.69 -1.82 11.34
CA LEU A 334 11.52 -2.08 10.52
C LEU A 334 11.74 -1.76 9.04
N ALA A 335 11.57 -2.76 8.17
CA ALA A 335 11.35 -2.57 6.75
C ALA A 335 10.11 -3.37 6.30
N PRO A 336 8.99 -2.74 5.93
CA PRO A 336 7.73 -3.45 5.64
C PRO A 336 7.86 -4.52 4.55
N ARG A 337 8.73 -4.29 3.56
CA ARG A 337 9.09 -5.27 2.53
C ARG A 337 9.50 -6.61 3.12
N PHE A 338 10.38 -6.60 4.14
CA PHE A 338 10.95 -7.82 4.70
C PHE A 338 9.98 -8.58 5.59
N ILE A 339 9.04 -7.92 6.29
CA ILE A 339 7.95 -8.61 6.99
C ILE A 339 7.20 -9.51 6.01
N THR A 340 6.81 -8.96 4.86
CA THR A 340 6.05 -9.71 3.84
C THR A 340 6.87 -10.85 3.23
N ILE A 341 8.15 -10.63 2.93
CA ILE A 341 9.02 -11.65 2.33
C ILE A 341 9.31 -12.77 3.33
N LYS A 342 9.69 -12.43 4.56
CA LYS A 342 9.94 -13.41 5.64
C LYS A 342 8.71 -14.28 5.87
N CYS A 343 7.51 -13.69 5.98
CA CYS A 343 6.26 -14.44 6.16
C CYS A 343 5.93 -15.32 4.95
N ARG A 344 6.18 -14.86 3.70
CA ARG A 344 6.00 -15.68 2.50
C ARG A 344 6.94 -16.88 2.48
N ASP A 345 8.22 -16.65 2.71
CA ASP A 345 9.24 -17.69 2.69
C ASP A 345 8.99 -18.69 3.83
N PHE A 346 8.61 -18.21 5.01
CA PHE A 346 8.17 -19.05 6.12
C PHE A 346 6.96 -19.92 5.75
N CYS A 347 5.96 -19.34 5.06
CA CYS A 347 4.81 -20.09 4.56
C CYS A 347 5.23 -21.21 3.60
N PHE A 348 6.13 -20.92 2.65
CA PHE A 348 6.58 -21.90 1.68
C PHE A 348 7.38 -23.03 2.34
N ASP A 349 8.15 -22.71 3.37
CA ASP A 349 8.90 -23.69 4.15
C ASP A 349 8.00 -24.51 5.09
N LYS A 350 6.98 -23.89 5.69
CA LYS A 350 6.03 -24.56 6.58
C LYS A 350 5.07 -25.49 5.82
N TYR A 351 4.72 -25.09 4.59
CA TYR A 351 3.83 -25.82 3.69
C TYR A 351 4.56 -26.20 2.40
N PRO A 352 5.49 -27.17 2.44
CA PRO A 352 6.23 -27.63 1.27
C PRO A 352 5.31 -28.36 0.29
N LEU A 353 5.72 -28.43 -0.98
CA LEU A 353 4.85 -28.99 -2.04
C LEU A 353 4.62 -30.51 -1.94
N LYS A 354 5.49 -31.26 -1.28
CA LYS A 354 5.46 -32.73 -1.28
C LYS A 354 5.40 -33.37 0.12
N GLU A 355 5.53 -32.58 1.15
CA GLU A 355 5.63 -33.06 2.52
C GLU A 355 4.44 -32.53 3.34
N GLU A 356 4.18 -33.12 4.48
CA GLU A 356 3.23 -32.59 5.45
C GLU A 356 3.72 -31.25 6.01
N SER A 357 2.79 -30.45 6.52
CA SER A 357 3.15 -29.16 7.14
C SER A 357 4.06 -29.36 8.35
N ILE A 358 5.11 -28.54 8.42
CA ILE A 358 6.12 -28.59 9.47
C ILE A 358 5.77 -27.54 10.53
N ASP A 359 5.73 -27.95 11.79
CA ASP A 359 5.62 -26.96 12.89
C ASP A 359 6.93 -26.20 13.02
N LYS A 360 6.87 -24.86 12.90
CA LYS A 360 8.03 -23.97 12.98
C LYS A 360 7.98 -23.02 14.19
N GLY A 361 6.99 -23.21 15.06
CA GLY A 361 6.81 -22.36 16.24
C GLY A 361 6.29 -20.95 15.94
N PRO A 362 6.34 -20.04 16.94
CA PRO A 362 5.80 -18.69 16.84
C PRO A 362 6.59 -17.82 15.84
N LEU A 363 5.93 -16.78 15.32
CA LEU A 363 6.53 -15.87 14.35
C LEU A 363 7.55 -14.92 14.98
N ILE A 364 7.20 -14.36 16.16
CA ILE A 364 8.10 -13.47 16.92
C ILE A 364 9.20 -14.31 17.58
N GLY A 365 10.44 -13.90 17.43
CA GLY A 365 11.63 -14.62 17.90
C GLY A 365 12.13 -15.71 16.95
N SER A 366 11.33 -16.11 15.93
CA SER A 366 11.79 -17.04 14.88
C SER A 366 12.16 -16.36 13.58
N ILE A 367 11.27 -15.54 13.03
CA ILE A 367 11.48 -14.80 11.77
C ILE A 367 11.29 -13.30 11.90
N LEU A 368 10.56 -12.85 12.90
CA LEU A 368 10.31 -11.44 13.19
C LEU A 368 10.86 -11.10 14.59
N GLU A 369 11.47 -9.93 14.70
CA GLU A 369 11.97 -9.42 15.97
C GLU A 369 10.96 -8.46 16.61
N GLU A 370 10.91 -8.39 17.95
CA GLU A 370 10.02 -7.50 18.69
C GLU A 370 10.21 -6.04 18.27
N ASP A 371 11.47 -5.57 18.23
CA ASP A 371 11.81 -4.20 17.87
C ASP A 371 11.42 -3.85 16.44
N GLU A 372 11.39 -4.83 15.52
CA GLU A 372 10.90 -4.64 14.15
C GLU A 372 9.42 -4.26 14.16
N ILE A 373 8.62 -4.93 14.98
CA ILE A 373 7.17 -4.71 15.06
C ILE A 373 6.84 -3.44 15.84
N TRP A 374 7.56 -3.20 16.97
CA TRP A 374 7.35 -1.99 17.77
C TRP A 374 7.79 -0.71 17.07
N SER A 375 8.71 -0.76 16.10
CA SER A 375 9.18 0.41 15.35
C SER A 375 8.15 1.09 14.46
N CYS A 376 7.00 0.46 14.21
CA CYS A 376 5.97 0.97 13.30
C CYS A 376 5.12 2.07 13.95
N THR A 377 5.03 3.25 13.31
CA THR A 377 4.16 4.37 13.71
C THR A 377 2.74 4.27 13.12
N THR A 378 2.39 3.20 12.44
CA THR A 378 1.10 2.98 11.76
C THR A 378 0.68 4.10 10.78
N CYS A 379 1.64 4.84 10.24
CA CYS A 379 1.40 6.03 9.41
C CYS A 379 0.84 5.73 7.99
N GLY A 380 0.86 4.49 7.52
CA GLY A 380 0.29 4.08 6.23
C GLY A 380 1.10 4.44 4.98
N ALA A 381 2.32 4.98 5.10
CA ALA A 381 3.14 5.35 3.94
C ALA A 381 3.47 4.13 3.04
N CYS A 382 3.71 2.96 3.64
CA CYS A 382 3.97 1.70 2.94
C CYS A 382 2.75 1.20 2.14
N GLU A 383 1.55 1.31 2.70
CA GLU A 383 0.29 0.92 2.03
C GLU A 383 -0.05 1.86 0.88
N GLU A 384 0.15 3.16 1.11
CA GLU A 384 -0.11 4.16 0.07
C GLU A 384 0.80 3.99 -1.13
N GLU A 385 2.05 3.63 -0.94
CA GLU A 385 3.02 3.46 -2.02
C GLU A 385 2.94 2.09 -2.71
N CYS A 386 2.29 1.09 -2.08
CA CYS A 386 2.21 -0.25 -2.65
C CYS A 386 1.32 -0.31 -3.90
N PRO A 387 1.85 -0.74 -5.06
CA PRO A 387 1.05 -0.87 -6.28
C PRO A 387 0.07 -2.05 -6.22
N LEU A 388 0.32 -3.01 -5.33
CA LEU A 388 -0.49 -4.21 -5.13
C LEU A 388 -1.43 -4.10 -3.93
N LEU A 389 -1.45 -2.92 -3.25
CA LEU A 389 -2.34 -2.61 -2.14
C LEU A 389 -2.23 -3.60 -0.97
N ILE A 390 -0.99 -4.01 -0.67
CA ILE A 390 -0.69 -4.85 0.49
C ILE A 390 -0.95 -4.06 1.78
N GLU A 391 -1.67 -4.66 2.70
CA GLU A 391 -2.10 -4.08 3.97
C GLU A 391 -1.07 -4.39 5.06
N TYR A 392 -0.32 -3.39 5.50
CA TYR A 392 0.71 -3.58 6.52
C TYR A 392 0.21 -3.29 7.93
N ILE A 393 -0.63 -2.26 8.11
CA ILE A 393 -1.05 -1.78 9.43
C ILE A 393 -1.83 -2.87 10.18
N ASP A 394 -2.80 -3.52 9.52
CA ASP A 394 -3.59 -4.57 10.16
C ASP A 394 -2.73 -5.76 10.59
N LYS A 395 -1.72 -6.14 9.77
CA LYS A 395 -0.75 -7.18 10.14
C LYS A 395 0.12 -6.79 11.35
N ILE A 396 0.61 -5.55 11.36
CA ILE A 396 1.40 -5.03 12.49
C ILE A 396 0.56 -4.98 13.76
N VAL A 397 -0.68 -4.49 13.69
CA VAL A 397 -1.57 -4.43 14.84
C VAL A 397 -1.91 -5.82 15.35
N ASP A 398 -2.17 -6.79 14.46
CA ASP A 398 -2.43 -8.17 14.87
C ASP A 398 -1.22 -8.85 15.51
N LEU A 399 -0.02 -8.63 14.98
CA LEU A 399 1.22 -9.11 15.62
C LEU A 399 1.39 -8.47 16.99
N ARG A 400 1.14 -7.16 17.13
CA ARG A 400 1.19 -6.45 18.41
C ARG A 400 0.16 -6.98 19.40
N ARG A 401 -1.09 -7.27 18.95
CA ARG A 401 -2.10 -7.93 19.78
C ARG A 401 -1.59 -9.25 20.35
N GLY A 402 -0.93 -10.07 19.51
CA GLY A 402 -0.30 -11.32 19.94
C GLY A 402 0.84 -11.10 20.94
N MET A 403 1.68 -10.09 20.70
CA MET A 403 2.79 -9.75 21.61
C MET A 403 2.27 -9.23 22.96
N VAL A 404 1.26 -8.37 22.97
CA VAL A 404 0.63 -7.86 24.19
C VAL A 404 0.00 -9.00 25.00
N ASP A 405 -0.70 -9.91 24.33
CA ASP A 405 -1.32 -11.09 24.94
C ASP A 405 -0.29 -12.04 25.58
N GLU A 406 0.92 -12.13 25.01
CA GLU A 406 2.07 -12.86 25.57
C GLU A 406 2.88 -12.04 26.60
N GLY A 407 2.48 -10.82 26.92
CA GLY A 407 3.17 -9.94 27.85
C GLY A 407 4.48 -9.32 27.33
N MET A 408 4.75 -9.39 26.03
CA MET A 408 5.93 -8.80 25.36
C MET A 408 5.78 -7.29 25.18
N VAL A 409 5.53 -6.55 26.24
CA VAL A 409 5.32 -5.09 26.21
C VAL A 409 6.60 -4.36 26.60
N PRO A 410 7.06 -3.37 25.80
CA PRO A 410 8.23 -2.56 26.16
C PRO A 410 8.10 -1.95 27.57
N GLN A 411 9.14 -2.05 28.36
CA GLN A 411 9.12 -1.63 29.77
C GLN A 411 8.73 -0.16 29.95
N SER A 412 9.16 0.72 29.05
CA SER A 412 8.84 2.15 29.08
C SER A 412 7.33 2.44 28.94
N LEU A 413 6.60 1.56 28.24
CA LEU A 413 5.16 1.70 28.01
C LEU A 413 4.26 1.18 29.13
N GLN A 414 4.79 0.40 30.06
CA GLN A 414 3.99 -0.11 31.18
C GLN A 414 3.38 1.01 32.05
N LYS A 415 4.13 2.09 32.28
CA LYS A 415 3.62 3.22 33.08
C LYS A 415 2.50 4.00 32.35
N PRO A 416 2.66 4.40 31.07
CA PRO A 416 1.58 5.03 30.31
C PRO A 416 0.34 4.14 30.17
N LEU A 417 0.46 2.86 29.89
CA LEU A 417 -0.67 1.92 29.76
C LEU A 417 -1.43 1.76 31.11
N ASN A 418 -0.71 1.58 32.21
CA ASN A 418 -1.32 1.56 33.53
C ASN A 418 -2.02 2.88 33.89
N ALA A 419 -1.48 4.01 33.44
CA ALA A 419 -2.08 5.31 33.65
C ALA A 419 -3.39 5.47 32.82
N LEU A 420 -3.38 5.00 31.56
CA LEU A 420 -4.57 4.96 30.71
C LEU A 420 -5.68 4.14 31.35
N GLY A 421 -5.40 2.92 31.83
CA GLY A 421 -6.40 2.08 32.49
C GLY A 421 -6.96 2.69 33.78
N LYS A 422 -6.11 3.31 34.61
CA LYS A 422 -6.54 3.84 35.92
C LYS A 422 -7.15 5.25 35.84
N ARG A 423 -6.72 6.09 34.88
CA ARG A 423 -7.04 7.53 34.83
C ARG A 423 -7.53 8.03 33.47
N GLY A 424 -7.66 7.15 32.49
CA GLY A 424 -8.09 7.47 31.14
C GLY A 424 -7.16 8.44 30.40
N ASN A 425 -5.87 8.50 30.77
CA ASN A 425 -4.85 9.28 30.04
C ASN A 425 -3.42 8.75 30.30
N PRO A 426 -2.52 8.83 29.31
CA PRO A 426 -1.15 8.29 29.43
C PRO A 426 -0.24 9.07 30.36
N TYR A 427 -0.59 10.33 30.70
CA TYR A 427 0.19 11.23 31.57
C TYR A 427 0.02 10.92 33.07
N GLY A 428 -0.96 10.06 33.44
CA GLY A 428 -1.27 9.74 34.83
C GLY A 428 -1.83 10.92 35.63
N LYS A 429 -2.29 11.96 34.97
CA LYS A 429 -2.94 13.11 35.61
C LYS A 429 -4.35 12.75 36.06
N THR A 430 -4.86 13.45 37.10
CA THR A 430 -6.22 13.21 37.58
C THR A 430 -7.26 13.70 36.58
N GLU A 431 -8.40 12.98 36.49
CA GLU A 431 -9.50 13.33 35.58
C GLU A 431 -10.02 14.77 35.76
N LYS A 432 -10.03 15.27 37.00
CA LYS A 432 -10.43 16.64 37.31
C LYS A 432 -9.60 17.69 36.57
N LYS A 433 -8.34 17.37 36.22
CA LYS A 433 -7.45 18.26 35.49
C LYS A 433 -7.70 18.31 34.00
N ARG A 434 -8.56 17.42 33.45
CA ARG A 434 -8.75 17.35 32.01
C ARG A 434 -9.30 18.60 31.36
N GLY A 435 -10.13 19.37 32.08
CA GLY A 435 -10.65 20.67 31.62
C GLY A 435 -9.81 21.88 32.03
N GLU A 436 -8.68 21.70 32.72
CA GLU A 436 -7.92 22.84 33.28
C GLU A 436 -7.27 23.73 32.21
N TRP A 437 -7.04 23.23 31.00
CA TRP A 437 -6.55 24.04 29.89
C TRP A 437 -7.47 25.21 29.48
N THR A 438 -8.75 25.19 29.89
CA THR A 438 -9.70 26.29 29.66
C THR A 438 -9.61 27.40 30.69
N LYS A 439 -8.92 27.19 31.83
CA LYS A 439 -8.81 28.21 32.91
C LYS A 439 -8.16 29.53 32.47
N PRO A 440 -7.11 29.56 31.63
CA PRO A 440 -6.57 30.82 31.10
C PRO A 440 -7.61 31.60 30.32
N LEU A 441 -8.44 30.96 29.51
CA LEU A 441 -9.52 31.60 28.74
C LEU A 441 -10.51 32.35 29.65
N LEU A 442 -10.88 31.73 30.78
CA LEU A 442 -11.76 32.38 31.76
C LEU A 442 -11.05 33.52 32.48
N LYS A 443 -9.82 33.30 32.94
CA LYS A 443 -9.09 34.27 33.75
C LYS A 443 -8.67 35.50 32.96
N ASP A 444 -8.12 35.31 31.78
CA ASP A 444 -7.45 36.36 31.00
C ASP A 444 -8.40 36.99 29.97
N GLU A 445 -9.43 36.27 29.50
CA GLU A 445 -10.34 36.72 28.43
C GLU A 445 -11.83 36.73 28.85
N GLY A 446 -12.16 36.24 30.05
CA GLY A 446 -13.54 36.17 30.54
C GLY A 446 -14.41 35.14 29.80
N TYR A 447 -13.81 34.14 29.14
CA TYR A 447 -14.52 33.12 28.38
C TYR A 447 -14.79 31.89 29.23
N GLU A 448 -16.04 31.68 29.60
CA GLU A 448 -16.48 30.50 30.29
C GLU A 448 -16.74 29.35 29.30
N CYS A 449 -16.17 28.17 29.59
CA CYS A 449 -16.34 26.98 28.77
C CYS A 449 -17.47 26.13 29.36
N LYS A 450 -18.45 25.74 28.52
CA LYS A 450 -19.53 24.82 28.91
C LYS A 450 -18.97 23.42 29.18
N ILE A 451 -19.33 22.86 30.32
CA ILE A 451 -19.01 21.48 30.70
C ILE A 451 -20.26 20.63 30.49
N LEU A 452 -20.20 19.68 29.55
CA LEU A 452 -21.33 18.90 29.09
C LEU A 452 -21.54 17.60 29.89
N SER A 453 -20.89 17.45 31.04
CA SER A 453 -20.98 16.26 31.87
C SER A 453 -21.13 16.56 33.36
N GLY A 454 -21.58 15.55 34.13
CA GLY A 454 -21.68 15.62 35.57
C GLY A 454 -23.00 16.25 36.08
N LYS A 455 -23.08 16.53 37.40
CA LYS A 455 -24.30 16.98 38.06
C LYS A 455 -24.78 18.39 37.63
N LYS A 456 -23.93 19.19 37.05
CA LYS A 456 -24.21 20.54 36.55
C LYS A 456 -23.92 20.63 35.06
N ALA A 457 -24.20 19.53 34.33
CA ALA A 457 -23.95 19.51 32.89
C ALA A 457 -24.77 20.62 32.20
N GLU A 458 -24.08 21.37 31.35
CA GLU A 458 -24.70 22.29 30.43
C GLU A 458 -25.02 21.60 29.09
N THR A 459 -25.76 22.26 28.22
CA THR A 459 -26.08 21.75 26.88
C THR A 459 -25.39 22.59 25.81
N ALA A 460 -24.97 21.91 24.75
CA ALA A 460 -24.42 22.56 23.56
C ALA A 460 -24.76 21.73 22.30
N GLU A 461 -24.70 22.33 21.13
CA GLU A 461 -24.90 21.63 19.87
C GLU A 461 -23.67 20.82 19.46
N ILE A 462 -22.48 21.33 19.80
CA ILE A 462 -21.18 20.78 19.36
C ILE A 462 -20.32 20.41 20.58
N LEU A 463 -19.75 19.22 20.53
CA LEU A 463 -18.66 18.82 21.42
C LEU A 463 -17.31 19.17 20.79
N PHE A 464 -16.47 19.91 21.49
CA PHE A 464 -15.04 19.96 21.19
C PHE A 464 -14.33 18.85 21.98
N PHE A 465 -13.87 17.82 21.26
CA PHE A 465 -13.14 16.69 21.84
C PHE A 465 -11.65 17.02 21.84
N ALA A 466 -11.07 17.27 23.01
CA ALA A 466 -9.69 17.77 23.13
C ALA A 466 -8.63 16.67 23.08
N ASP A 467 -8.98 15.47 23.54
CA ASP A 467 -8.10 14.33 23.78
C ASP A 467 -6.98 14.59 24.83
N SER A 468 -6.16 13.57 25.09
CA SER A 468 -5.21 13.61 26.21
C SER A 468 -4.06 14.57 26.02
N ILE A 469 -3.49 14.64 24.81
CA ILE A 469 -2.33 15.50 24.56
C ILE A 469 -2.67 16.98 24.72
N THR A 470 -3.78 17.42 24.12
CA THR A 470 -4.28 18.79 24.27
C THR A 470 -4.70 19.10 25.70
N SER A 471 -5.20 18.12 26.44
CA SER A 471 -5.64 18.33 27.82
C SER A 471 -4.51 18.48 28.84
N TYR A 472 -3.36 17.84 28.61
CA TYR A 472 -2.37 17.67 29.66
C TYR A 472 -0.94 18.13 29.33
N ASP A 473 -0.63 18.38 28.07
CA ASP A 473 0.66 18.94 27.67
C ASP A 473 0.60 20.46 27.66
N ASP A 474 1.43 21.13 28.47
CA ASP A 474 1.38 22.56 28.71
C ASP A 474 1.58 23.41 27.44
N ARG A 475 2.39 22.93 26.46
CA ARG A 475 2.60 23.59 25.18
C ARG A 475 1.39 23.40 24.25
N ILE A 476 0.84 22.19 24.24
CA ILE A 476 -0.22 21.79 23.31
C ILE A 476 -1.60 22.32 23.74
N GLN A 477 -1.77 22.68 25.01
CA GLN A 477 -2.99 23.36 25.49
C GLN A 477 -3.35 24.59 24.68
N GLU A 478 -2.37 25.32 24.10
CA GLU A 478 -2.61 26.46 23.24
C GLU A 478 -3.41 26.11 21.98
N ILE A 479 -3.24 24.91 21.43
CA ILE A 479 -4.05 24.42 20.31
C ILE A 479 -5.54 24.32 20.72
N GLY A 480 -5.81 23.81 21.92
CA GLY A 480 -7.17 23.78 22.48
C GLY A 480 -7.74 25.20 22.71
N GLN A 481 -6.95 26.09 23.29
CA GLN A 481 -7.36 27.47 23.57
C GLN A 481 -7.61 28.25 22.28
N SER A 482 -6.75 28.14 21.27
CA SER A 482 -6.94 28.76 19.95
C SER A 482 -8.18 28.20 19.25
N SER A 483 -8.41 26.88 19.30
CA SER A 483 -9.62 26.26 18.77
C SER A 483 -10.88 26.84 19.45
N PHE A 484 -10.83 27.03 20.78
CA PHE A 484 -11.93 27.61 21.54
C PHE A 484 -12.23 29.03 21.08
N ARG A 485 -11.20 29.89 20.95
CA ARG A 485 -11.35 31.28 20.49
C ARG A 485 -11.97 31.34 19.09
N ILE A 486 -11.53 30.48 18.19
CA ILE A 486 -12.05 30.38 16.82
C ILE A 486 -13.53 29.97 16.80
N LEU A 487 -13.90 28.91 17.52
CA LEU A 487 -15.29 28.44 17.61
C LEU A 487 -16.20 29.53 18.15
N LYS A 488 -15.74 30.23 19.18
CA LYS A 488 -16.46 31.37 19.77
C LYS A 488 -16.59 32.52 18.78
N ALA A 489 -15.52 32.92 18.09
CA ALA A 489 -15.54 33.97 17.07
C ALA A 489 -16.51 33.63 15.92
N CYS A 490 -16.69 32.36 15.59
CA CYS A 490 -17.67 31.90 14.62
C CYS A 490 -19.11 31.81 15.14
N GLY A 491 -19.36 32.16 16.41
CA GLY A 491 -20.69 32.11 17.01
C GLY A 491 -21.25 30.67 17.22
N VAL A 492 -20.36 29.72 17.37
CA VAL A 492 -20.74 28.28 17.53
C VAL A 492 -21.15 28.04 19.00
N ASP A 493 -22.24 27.29 19.20
CA ASP A 493 -22.63 26.76 20.50
C ASP A 493 -21.93 25.44 20.78
N PHE A 494 -20.91 25.45 21.64
CA PHE A 494 -20.07 24.29 21.92
C PHE A 494 -19.68 24.17 23.40
N GLY A 495 -19.20 22.99 23.77
CA GLY A 495 -18.66 22.70 25.09
C GLY A 495 -17.68 21.52 25.04
N ILE A 496 -17.17 21.14 26.21
CA ILE A 496 -16.27 19.98 26.42
C ILE A 496 -16.86 19.00 27.41
N LEU A 497 -16.47 17.72 27.36
CA LEU A 497 -16.87 16.74 28.37
C LEU A 497 -16.14 16.94 29.71
N GLY A 498 -15.01 17.65 29.73
CA GLY A 498 -14.23 17.87 30.94
C GLY A 498 -13.80 16.55 31.59
N PRO A 499 -14.05 16.34 32.91
CA PRO A 499 -13.59 15.12 33.63
C PRO A 499 -14.12 13.80 33.09
N ALA A 500 -15.25 13.79 32.36
CA ALA A 500 -15.83 12.57 31.80
C ALA A 500 -15.10 12.08 30.55
N GLU A 501 -14.43 13.00 29.81
CA GLU A 501 -13.63 12.62 28.64
C GLU A 501 -12.46 11.72 29.03
N LYS A 502 -12.23 10.67 28.26
CA LYS A 502 -11.04 9.81 28.35
C LYS A 502 -10.21 9.96 27.09
N ASP A 503 -9.02 9.37 27.09
CA ASP A 503 -8.23 9.20 25.87
C ASP A 503 -9.09 8.56 24.77
N SER A 504 -8.93 8.99 23.53
CA SER A 504 -9.66 8.39 22.39
C SER A 504 -9.36 6.92 22.18
N GLY A 505 -8.30 6.41 22.81
CA GLY A 505 -7.82 5.05 22.64
C GLY A 505 -7.18 4.75 21.28
N HIS A 506 -7.04 5.76 20.43
CA HIS A 506 -6.47 5.58 19.09
C HIS A 506 -5.11 4.91 19.11
N GLU A 507 -4.19 5.43 19.92
CA GLU A 507 -2.83 4.89 20.05
C GLU A 507 -2.82 3.52 20.73
N VAL A 508 -3.69 3.32 21.71
CA VAL A 508 -3.86 2.08 22.47
C VAL A 508 -4.24 0.93 21.55
N ARG A 509 -5.25 1.14 20.68
CA ARG A 509 -5.69 0.13 19.70
C ARG A 509 -4.59 -0.23 18.70
N ARG A 510 -3.85 0.78 18.20
CA ARG A 510 -2.74 0.56 17.25
C ARG A 510 -1.50 0.00 17.91
N PHE A 511 -1.39 0.11 19.21
CA PHE A 511 -0.40 -0.59 20.00
C PHE A 511 -0.75 -2.08 20.19
N GLY A 512 -2.03 -2.46 20.07
CA GLY A 512 -2.51 -3.82 20.21
C GLY A 512 -3.19 -4.12 21.54
N GLU A 513 -3.36 -3.13 22.42
CA GLU A 513 -4.03 -3.27 23.70
C GLU A 513 -5.56 -3.11 23.52
N GLU A 514 -6.22 -4.16 23.03
CA GLU A 514 -7.60 -4.08 22.57
C GLU A 514 -8.60 -3.92 23.73
N MET A 515 -8.41 -4.64 24.85
CA MET A 515 -9.35 -4.57 26.00
C MET A 515 -9.35 -3.17 26.63
N LEU A 516 -8.16 -2.58 26.79
CA LEU A 516 -8.05 -1.20 27.28
C LEU A 516 -8.70 -0.21 26.29
N PHE A 517 -8.55 -0.43 24.98
CA PHE A 517 -9.26 0.38 23.99
C PHE A 517 -10.77 0.30 24.14
N GLN A 518 -11.33 -0.89 24.33
CA GLN A 518 -12.77 -1.09 24.48
C GLN A 518 -13.30 -0.38 25.74
N ASP A 519 -12.59 -0.46 26.87
CA ASP A 519 -12.95 0.26 28.11
C ASP A 519 -12.97 1.79 27.89
N LEU A 520 -11.98 2.35 27.18
CA LEU A 520 -11.93 3.77 26.85
C LEU A 520 -13.05 4.17 25.89
N LYS A 521 -13.30 3.36 24.87
CA LYS A 521 -14.36 3.52 23.86
C LYS A 521 -15.73 3.56 24.53
N GLU A 522 -16.04 2.61 25.40
CA GLU A 522 -17.33 2.52 26.11
C GLU A 522 -17.57 3.79 26.94
N LYS A 523 -16.60 4.18 27.78
CA LYS A 523 -16.70 5.38 28.63
C LYS A 523 -16.90 6.67 27.83
N ASN A 524 -16.15 6.85 26.75
CA ASN A 524 -16.30 8.03 25.90
C ASN A 524 -17.65 8.00 25.15
N THR A 525 -18.06 6.85 24.60
CA THR A 525 -19.34 6.70 23.89
C THR A 525 -20.50 7.10 24.80
N GLN A 526 -20.53 6.57 26.03
CA GLN A 526 -21.57 6.90 27.00
C GLN A 526 -21.57 8.42 27.32
N ALA A 527 -20.39 9.01 27.61
CA ALA A 527 -20.30 10.41 27.95
C ALA A 527 -20.73 11.34 26.79
N ILE A 528 -20.39 10.97 25.54
CA ILE A 528 -20.80 11.70 24.34
C ILE A 528 -22.31 11.62 24.12
N LEU A 529 -22.89 10.44 24.22
CA LEU A 529 -24.34 10.24 24.03
C LEU A 529 -25.15 10.95 25.12
N ASP A 530 -24.72 10.86 26.38
CA ASP A 530 -25.34 11.55 27.50
C ASP A 530 -25.33 13.06 27.38
N SER A 531 -24.32 13.64 26.72
CA SER A 531 -24.22 15.07 26.49
C SER A 531 -25.26 15.62 25.51
N GLY A 532 -25.85 14.78 24.68
CA GLY A 532 -26.88 15.13 23.69
C GLY A 532 -26.40 15.99 22.53
N VAL A 533 -25.10 16.09 22.30
CA VAL A 533 -24.53 16.89 21.20
C VAL A 533 -24.89 16.30 19.84
N LYS A 534 -24.97 17.18 18.84
CA LYS A 534 -25.32 16.79 17.46
C LYS A 534 -24.12 16.56 16.57
N LYS A 535 -22.95 17.07 16.98
CA LYS A 535 -21.71 17.01 16.21
C LYS A 535 -20.48 17.06 17.12
N ILE A 536 -19.39 16.47 16.64
CA ILE A 536 -18.09 16.49 17.32
C ILE A 536 -17.06 17.20 16.43
N ILE A 537 -16.28 18.09 17.04
CA ILE A 537 -15.12 18.73 16.39
C ILE A 537 -13.89 18.38 17.22
N THR A 538 -12.78 18.08 16.56
CA THR A 538 -11.48 17.89 17.21
C THR A 538 -10.35 18.52 16.40
N ALA A 539 -9.30 18.97 17.08
CA ALA A 539 -8.05 19.40 16.47
C ALA A 539 -7.01 18.26 16.34
N ASP A 540 -7.36 17.06 16.85
CA ASP A 540 -6.48 15.92 16.85
C ASP A 540 -6.89 14.90 15.78
N PRO A 541 -6.06 14.68 14.73
CA PRO A 541 -6.32 13.66 13.71
C PRO A 541 -6.38 12.22 14.22
N HIS A 542 -5.73 11.92 15.34
CA HIS A 542 -5.78 10.60 15.98
C HIS A 542 -7.14 10.37 16.62
N ALA A 543 -7.64 11.34 17.40
CA ALA A 543 -9.00 11.33 17.93
C ALA A 543 -10.04 11.30 16.81
N LEU A 544 -9.90 12.16 15.77
CA LEU A 544 -10.76 12.11 14.58
C LEU A 544 -10.87 10.71 14.01
N ASN A 545 -9.72 10.05 13.81
CA ASN A 545 -9.68 8.73 13.19
C ASN A 545 -10.35 7.66 14.07
N ALA A 546 -10.09 7.66 15.39
CA ALA A 546 -10.73 6.75 16.32
C ALA A 546 -12.25 6.94 16.35
N LEU A 547 -12.71 8.17 16.67
CA LEU A 547 -14.12 8.51 16.80
C LEU A 547 -14.93 8.25 15.51
N LYS A 548 -14.31 8.43 14.35
CA LYS A 548 -14.94 8.26 13.03
C LYS A 548 -14.96 6.82 12.53
N LYS A 549 -14.00 5.97 12.93
CA LYS A 549 -13.78 4.66 12.31
C LYS A 549 -13.70 3.49 13.27
N ASP A 550 -13.38 3.75 14.53
CA ASP A 550 -13.21 2.72 15.54
C ASP A 550 -14.33 2.73 16.58
N TYR A 551 -15.10 3.82 16.65
CA TYR A 551 -16.31 3.95 17.49
C TYR A 551 -17.57 3.74 16.66
N ASP A 552 -18.65 3.33 17.33
CA ASP A 552 -19.95 3.09 16.72
C ASP A 552 -20.99 4.10 17.24
N ASN A 553 -21.98 4.41 16.41
CA ASN A 553 -23.18 5.19 16.79
C ASN A 553 -22.92 6.60 17.36
N LEU A 554 -21.79 7.22 17.07
CA LEU A 554 -21.50 8.59 17.46
C LEU A 554 -22.13 9.62 16.50
N PRO A 555 -22.37 10.86 16.97
CA PRO A 555 -22.64 11.99 16.10
C PRO A 555 -21.52 12.19 15.07
N PRO A 556 -21.81 12.85 13.93
CA PRO A 556 -20.79 13.13 12.91
C PRO A 556 -19.56 13.83 13.48
N VAL A 557 -18.37 13.37 13.12
CA VAL A 557 -17.08 13.90 13.58
C VAL A 557 -16.39 14.62 12.45
N GLU A 558 -15.89 15.84 12.66
CA GLU A 558 -15.06 16.57 11.71
C GLU A 558 -13.77 17.11 12.36
N HIS A 559 -12.73 17.26 11.56
CA HIS A 559 -11.52 17.94 11.98
C HIS A 559 -11.70 19.45 11.94
N VAL A 560 -11.06 20.19 12.86
CA VAL A 560 -11.12 21.67 12.90
C VAL A 560 -10.74 22.33 11.56
N SER A 561 -9.84 21.73 10.79
CA SER A 561 -9.49 22.25 9.45
C SER A 561 -10.64 22.17 8.43
N GLU A 562 -11.51 21.13 8.51
CA GLU A 562 -12.70 21.02 7.67
C GLU A 562 -13.76 22.05 8.11
N PHE A 563 -13.90 22.25 9.44
CA PHE A 563 -14.74 23.31 9.97
C PHE A 563 -14.29 24.69 9.48
N LEU A 564 -13.01 25.02 9.60
CA LEU A 564 -12.43 26.29 9.13
C LEU A 564 -12.63 26.50 7.63
N PHE A 565 -12.36 25.48 6.83
CA PHE A 565 -12.60 25.49 5.38
C PHE A 565 -14.04 25.89 5.06
N ARG A 566 -15.02 25.28 5.72
CA ARG A 566 -16.44 25.59 5.56
C ARG A 566 -16.77 27.00 5.98
N MET A 567 -16.25 27.49 7.12
CA MET A 567 -16.47 28.86 7.59
C MET A 567 -15.90 29.93 6.64
N ILE A 568 -14.77 29.64 6.00
CA ILE A 568 -14.18 30.52 4.98
C ILE A 568 -15.08 30.55 3.73
N GLN A 569 -15.56 29.39 3.25
CA GLN A 569 -16.46 29.33 2.10
C GLN A 569 -17.79 30.05 2.35
N GLU A 570 -18.30 29.99 3.56
CA GLU A 570 -19.52 30.71 3.97
C GLU A 570 -19.27 32.23 4.25
N GLY A 571 -18.03 32.70 4.14
CA GLY A 571 -17.66 34.10 4.38
C GLY A 571 -17.76 34.54 5.84
N LYS A 572 -17.81 33.58 6.77
CA LYS A 572 -17.91 33.83 8.22
C LYS A 572 -16.58 34.13 8.88
N ILE A 573 -15.48 33.77 8.24
CA ILE A 573 -14.12 34.08 8.71
C ILE A 573 -13.44 34.98 7.70
N LYS A 574 -12.78 36.04 8.23
CA LYS A 574 -11.91 36.93 7.49
C LYS A 574 -10.58 37.04 8.22
N PHE A 575 -9.50 37.19 7.47
CA PHE A 575 -8.16 37.28 8.00
C PHE A 575 -7.55 38.68 7.81
N LYS A 576 -6.79 39.11 8.79
CA LYS A 576 -5.87 40.26 8.66
C LYS A 576 -4.61 39.80 7.93
N PRO A 577 -3.93 40.71 7.19
CA PRO A 577 -2.65 40.37 6.56
C PRO A 577 -1.59 39.99 7.61
N LEU A 578 -0.67 39.11 7.21
CA LEU A 578 0.50 38.79 8.02
C LEU A 578 1.39 40.02 8.22
N GLU A 579 1.87 40.23 9.46
CA GLU A 579 2.80 41.32 9.79
C GLU A 579 4.19 41.07 9.17
N ASN A 580 4.68 39.82 9.22
CA ASN A 580 5.96 39.41 8.63
C ASN A 580 5.75 38.74 7.27
N GLN A 581 5.93 39.49 6.19
CA GLN A 581 5.80 38.99 4.82
C GLN A 581 7.06 38.25 4.29
N GLY A 582 8.13 38.20 5.09
CA GLY A 582 9.38 37.49 4.73
C GLY A 582 9.38 36.02 5.08
N ASP A 583 8.41 35.55 5.84
CA ASP A 583 8.32 34.13 6.22
C ASP A 583 7.89 33.25 5.06
N VAL A 584 8.54 32.07 4.96
CA VAL A 584 8.20 31.00 4.02
C VAL A 584 7.57 29.86 4.81
N TYR A 585 6.33 29.56 4.47
CA TYR A 585 5.52 28.55 5.16
C TYR A 585 5.51 27.23 4.40
N VAL A 586 5.68 26.11 5.11
CA VAL A 586 5.41 24.77 4.58
C VAL A 586 4.34 24.10 5.43
N TYR A 587 3.52 23.26 4.79
CA TYR A 587 2.54 22.48 5.50
C TYR A 587 3.00 21.03 5.68
N HIS A 588 3.08 20.58 6.92
CA HIS A 588 3.29 19.17 7.24
C HIS A 588 1.94 18.45 7.26
N ASP A 589 1.72 17.54 6.32
CA ASP A 589 0.51 16.70 6.28
C ASP A 589 0.55 15.61 7.37
N PRO A 590 -0.28 15.69 8.41
CA PRO A 590 -0.38 14.62 9.40
C PRO A 590 -0.92 13.34 8.77
N CYS A 591 -0.31 12.21 9.10
CA CYS A 591 -0.66 10.94 8.46
C CYS A 591 -2.13 10.53 8.68
N TYR A 592 -2.66 10.75 9.89
CA TYR A 592 -4.04 10.40 10.20
C TYR A 592 -5.06 11.42 9.67
N LEU A 593 -4.65 12.64 9.36
CA LEU A 593 -5.50 13.59 8.64
C LEU A 593 -5.49 13.29 7.13
N GLY A 594 -4.30 13.21 6.53
CA GLY A 594 -4.11 13.00 5.10
C GLY A 594 -4.36 11.56 4.66
N ARG A 595 -3.38 10.66 4.86
CA ARG A 595 -3.44 9.29 4.30
C ARG A 595 -4.63 8.47 4.78
N HIS A 596 -4.98 8.57 6.05
CA HIS A 596 -6.06 7.78 6.64
C HIS A 596 -7.45 8.39 6.47
N ASN A 597 -7.58 9.72 6.44
CA ASN A 597 -8.88 10.41 6.29
C ASN A 597 -9.02 11.20 4.99
N LEU A 598 -8.00 11.23 4.12
CA LEU A 598 -8.00 11.89 2.80
C LEU A 598 -8.22 13.40 2.85
N ILE A 599 -7.95 14.05 3.99
CA ILE A 599 -8.09 15.49 4.19
C ILE A 599 -6.74 16.17 3.90
N TYR A 600 -6.54 16.61 2.65
CA TYR A 600 -5.32 17.27 2.18
C TYR A 600 -5.52 18.73 1.83
N ASP A 601 -6.69 19.07 1.28
CA ASP A 601 -6.93 20.40 0.70
C ASP A 601 -7.47 21.39 1.73
N ALA A 602 -8.31 20.97 2.68
CA ALA A 602 -8.90 21.86 3.67
C ALA A 602 -7.85 22.68 4.44
N PRO A 603 -6.76 22.10 5.00
CA PRO A 603 -5.71 22.89 5.64
C PRO A 603 -5.01 23.89 4.70
N ARG A 604 -4.80 23.50 3.44
CA ARG A 604 -4.16 24.35 2.43
C ARG A 604 -5.02 25.54 2.06
N VAL A 605 -6.32 25.34 1.84
CA VAL A 605 -7.26 26.43 1.57
C VAL A 605 -7.32 27.41 2.73
N VAL A 606 -7.29 26.92 3.97
CA VAL A 606 -7.23 27.78 5.17
C VAL A 606 -5.97 28.65 5.16
N LEU A 607 -4.79 28.06 4.89
CA LEU A 607 -3.53 28.78 4.81
C LEU A 607 -3.53 29.81 3.66
N ASP A 608 -3.96 29.39 2.47
CA ASP A 608 -3.97 30.23 1.26
C ASP A 608 -4.98 31.39 1.35
N ALA A 609 -5.95 31.30 2.28
CA ALA A 609 -6.89 32.39 2.56
C ALA A 609 -6.30 33.52 3.44
N ILE A 610 -5.14 33.33 4.09
CA ILE A 610 -4.47 34.33 4.91
C ILE A 610 -3.69 35.29 4.00
N PRO A 611 -4.02 36.60 3.95
CA PRO A 611 -3.37 37.53 3.05
C PRO A 611 -1.87 37.69 3.38
N GLY A 612 -1.02 37.59 2.37
CA GLY A 612 0.43 37.72 2.50
C GLY A 612 1.17 36.45 2.92
N LEU A 613 0.48 35.33 3.11
CA LEU A 613 1.12 34.05 3.42
C LEU A 613 1.78 33.44 2.18
N ASN A 614 3.10 33.27 2.25
CA ASN A 614 3.88 32.61 1.19
C ASN A 614 4.07 31.12 1.52
N ARG A 615 3.23 30.24 0.97
CA ARG A 615 3.30 28.80 1.17
C ARG A 615 4.00 28.08 0.02
N VAL A 616 4.97 27.25 0.35
CA VAL A 616 5.63 26.33 -0.57
C VAL A 616 5.37 24.87 -0.17
N GLU A 617 5.48 23.96 -1.11
CA GLU A 617 5.35 22.52 -0.81
C GLU A 617 6.72 21.89 -0.60
N MET A 618 6.81 20.99 0.37
CA MET A 618 7.98 20.12 0.52
C MET A 618 7.95 19.01 -0.54
N GLU A 619 9.10 18.47 -0.92
CA GLU A 619 9.20 17.36 -1.89
C GLU A 619 8.30 16.19 -1.48
N ARG A 620 8.33 15.80 -0.19
CA ARG A 620 7.45 14.80 0.38
C ARG A 620 6.25 15.46 1.06
N SER A 621 5.16 15.63 0.31
CA SER A 621 3.91 16.24 0.76
C SER A 621 2.71 15.37 0.41
N ARG A 622 1.54 15.71 0.91
CA ARG A 622 0.25 15.02 0.70
C ARG A 622 0.33 13.53 1.07
N ASP A 623 -0.06 12.66 0.15
CA ASP A 623 -0.05 11.20 0.34
C ASP A 623 1.37 10.61 0.54
N ARG A 624 2.40 11.30 0.06
CA ARG A 624 3.82 10.95 0.28
C ARG A 624 4.46 11.65 1.47
N SER A 625 3.72 12.39 2.27
CA SER A 625 4.27 13.10 3.43
C SER A 625 5.09 12.18 4.33
N PHE A 626 6.27 12.66 4.77
CA PHE A 626 7.10 11.96 5.74
C PHE A 626 6.47 12.05 7.13
N CYS A 627 6.39 10.96 7.89
CA CYS A 627 5.78 10.92 9.21
C CYS A 627 6.63 11.68 10.25
N CYS A 628 5.97 12.37 11.18
CA CYS A 628 6.66 13.03 12.31
C CYS A 628 7.24 12.06 13.34
N GLY A 629 6.72 10.83 13.40
CA GLY A 629 7.19 9.79 14.32
C GLY A 629 6.31 9.55 15.56
N GLY A 630 5.19 10.25 15.73
CA GLY A 630 4.42 10.26 17.00
C GLY A 630 3.39 9.14 17.18
N GLY A 631 3.02 8.40 16.13
CA GLY A 631 1.97 7.37 16.21
C GLY A 631 2.42 6.06 16.87
N GLY A 632 1.46 5.25 17.38
CA GLY A 632 1.72 3.96 18.00
C GLY A 632 2.37 4.04 19.39
N LEU A 633 1.96 5.01 20.21
CA LEU A 633 2.53 5.33 21.52
C LEU A 633 4.01 5.78 21.51
N MET A 634 4.56 6.17 20.35
CA MET A 634 5.96 6.56 20.22
C MET A 634 6.36 7.83 21.00
N LEU A 635 5.39 8.63 21.48
CA LEU A 635 5.68 9.72 22.41
C LEU A 635 6.17 9.22 23.79
N PHE A 636 5.95 7.95 24.10
CA PHE A 636 6.29 7.31 25.37
C PHE A 636 7.28 6.14 25.22
N TYR A 637 7.74 5.88 23.99
CA TYR A 637 8.66 4.81 23.66
C TYR A 637 9.78 5.31 22.77
N GLU A 638 11.01 4.97 23.10
CA GLU A 638 12.19 5.30 22.30
C GLU A 638 12.66 4.05 21.54
N PRO A 639 12.35 3.96 20.23
CA PRO A 639 12.84 2.87 19.41
C PRO A 639 14.34 3.01 19.13
N ILE A 640 14.99 1.93 18.73
CA ILE A 640 16.35 1.95 18.20
C ILE A 640 16.32 2.65 16.84
N GLU A 641 16.98 3.80 16.71
CA GLU A 641 17.05 4.60 15.46
C GLU A 641 18.36 5.37 15.35
N GLU A 642 18.82 5.62 14.13
CA GLU A 642 20.04 6.43 13.88
C GLU A 642 19.75 7.94 14.01
N THR A 643 18.57 8.36 13.62
CA THR A 643 18.09 9.74 13.74
C THR A 643 16.59 9.76 14.02
N ARG A 644 16.09 10.87 14.58
CA ARG A 644 14.66 11.02 14.86
C ARG A 644 13.88 11.45 13.60
N MET A 645 12.68 10.87 13.42
CA MET A 645 11.81 11.22 12.28
C MET A 645 11.45 12.73 12.26
N GLY A 646 11.20 13.33 13.42
CA GLY A 646 10.94 14.78 13.55
C GLY A 646 12.10 15.63 13.02
N LYS A 647 13.34 15.23 13.32
CA LYS A 647 14.55 15.89 12.82
C LYS A 647 14.66 15.81 11.29
N GLU A 648 14.45 14.64 10.70
CA GLU A 648 14.43 14.46 9.24
C GLU A 648 13.33 15.30 8.58
N ARG A 649 12.16 15.42 9.23
CA ARG A 649 11.07 16.24 8.71
C ARG A 649 11.43 17.72 8.72
N VAL A 650 12.11 18.22 9.76
CA VAL A 650 12.61 19.60 9.85
C VAL A 650 13.69 19.84 8.78
N GLN A 651 14.56 18.88 8.52
CA GLN A 651 15.54 18.96 7.45
C GLN A 651 14.87 19.13 6.08
N MET A 652 13.84 18.34 5.77
CA MET A 652 13.07 18.49 4.51
C MET A 652 12.38 19.86 4.40
N ALA A 653 11.94 20.43 5.52
CA ALA A 653 11.39 21.79 5.53
C ALA A 653 12.48 22.84 5.26
N SER A 654 13.66 22.67 5.85
CA SER A 654 14.82 23.55 5.62
C SER A 654 15.26 23.52 4.14
N GLU A 655 15.27 22.33 3.52
CA GLU A 655 15.59 22.15 2.10
C GLU A 655 14.58 22.84 1.17
N ALA A 656 13.32 22.95 1.60
CA ALA A 656 12.28 23.72 0.90
C ALA A 656 12.39 25.23 1.14
N GLY A 657 13.38 25.69 1.94
CA GLY A 657 13.57 27.10 2.29
C GLY A 657 12.58 27.64 3.33
N ALA A 658 11.96 26.77 4.10
CA ALA A 658 10.95 27.16 5.08
C ALA A 658 11.54 27.85 6.31
N THR A 659 10.85 28.89 6.79
CA THR A 659 11.06 29.50 8.11
C THR A 659 9.96 29.08 9.10
N VAL A 660 8.80 28.65 8.59
CA VAL A 660 7.67 28.22 9.41
C VAL A 660 7.13 26.87 8.93
N ILE A 661 7.04 25.92 9.85
CA ILE A 661 6.37 24.64 9.61
C ILE A 661 4.98 24.71 10.24
N VAL A 662 3.93 24.63 9.43
CA VAL A 662 2.55 24.53 9.90
C VAL A 662 2.12 23.07 9.91
N THR A 663 1.46 22.65 10.98
CA THR A 663 0.81 21.33 11.05
C THR A 663 -0.62 21.51 11.59
N ALA A 664 -1.43 20.46 11.52
CA ALA A 664 -2.77 20.43 12.08
C ALA A 664 -2.92 19.11 12.89
N CYS A 665 -2.02 18.94 13.86
CA CYS A 665 -1.96 17.73 14.69
C CYS A 665 -1.09 17.96 15.92
N PRO A 666 -1.66 17.77 17.14
CA PRO A 666 -0.93 17.89 18.39
C PRO A 666 0.31 17.00 18.49
N PHE A 667 0.22 15.74 18.07
CA PHE A 667 1.34 14.81 18.05
C PHE A 667 2.47 15.25 17.11
N CYS A 668 2.11 15.76 15.92
CA CYS A 668 3.11 16.27 14.98
C CYS A 668 3.79 17.51 15.53
N MET A 669 3.05 18.36 16.24
CA MET A 669 3.57 19.59 16.84
C MET A 669 4.71 19.29 17.83
N VAL A 670 4.50 18.36 18.77
CA VAL A 670 5.52 17.92 19.73
C VAL A 670 6.78 17.41 19.02
N ASN A 671 6.63 16.51 18.04
CA ASN A 671 7.78 15.91 17.35
C ASN A 671 8.53 16.87 16.45
N ILE A 672 7.83 17.84 15.84
CA ILE A 672 8.47 18.86 14.99
C ILE A 672 9.21 19.88 15.84
N GLU A 673 8.65 20.33 16.97
CA GLU A 673 9.35 21.21 17.92
C GLU A 673 10.60 20.56 18.51
N ASP A 674 10.51 19.28 18.91
CA ASP A 674 11.68 18.50 19.33
C ASP A 674 12.71 18.38 18.18
N GLY A 675 12.24 18.12 16.96
CA GLY A 675 13.07 18.05 15.76
C GLY A 675 13.81 19.36 15.48
N ILE A 676 13.16 20.52 15.65
CA ILE A 676 13.79 21.85 15.52
C ILE A 676 14.91 22.04 16.54
N LYS A 677 14.66 21.70 17.81
CA LYS A 677 15.65 21.80 18.88
C LYS A 677 16.83 20.87 18.63
N THR A 678 16.58 19.59 18.35
CA THR A 678 17.61 18.57 18.19
C THR A 678 18.40 18.67 16.89
N SER A 679 17.89 19.40 15.87
CA SER A 679 18.59 19.67 14.60
C SER A 679 19.41 20.97 14.61
N GLY A 680 19.37 21.77 15.70
CA GLY A 680 20.04 23.08 15.78
C GLY A 680 19.44 24.15 14.85
N ASN A 681 18.16 24.01 14.52
CA ASN A 681 17.43 25.00 13.71
C ASN A 681 16.63 26.01 14.55
N GLU A 682 16.86 26.05 15.87
CA GLU A 682 16.27 27.05 16.75
C GLU A 682 16.63 28.49 16.30
N GLY A 683 15.63 29.34 16.27
CA GLY A 683 15.78 30.74 15.78
C GLY A 683 15.80 30.90 14.25
N LYS A 684 15.90 29.78 13.48
CA LYS A 684 15.83 29.78 11.99
C LYS A 684 14.48 29.29 11.50
N ILE A 685 13.98 28.23 12.11
CA ILE A 685 12.69 27.61 11.78
C ILE A 685 11.86 27.58 13.06
N ARG A 686 10.57 27.88 12.94
CA ARG A 686 9.59 27.67 14.01
C ARG A 686 8.46 26.78 13.56
N ALA A 687 7.81 26.12 14.50
CA ALA A 687 6.59 25.36 14.25
C ALA A 687 5.37 26.11 14.80
N ILE A 688 4.23 25.96 14.16
CA ILE A 688 2.94 26.50 14.62
C ILE A 688 1.82 25.57 14.19
N ASP A 689 0.81 25.37 15.03
CA ASP A 689 -0.38 24.66 14.59
C ASP A 689 -1.27 25.55 13.72
N LEU A 690 -2.04 24.93 12.82
CA LEU A 690 -2.96 25.61 11.93
C LEU A 690 -3.95 26.50 12.70
N VAL A 691 -4.50 26.02 13.82
CA VAL A 691 -5.46 26.78 14.62
C VAL A 691 -4.80 27.93 15.36
N GLU A 692 -3.56 27.80 15.83
CA GLU A 692 -2.81 28.88 16.44
C GLU A 692 -2.58 30.01 15.42
N LEU A 693 -2.17 29.67 14.20
CA LEU A 693 -1.97 30.64 13.13
C LEU A 693 -3.29 31.34 12.75
N VAL A 694 -4.38 30.58 12.64
CA VAL A 694 -5.72 31.14 12.35
C VAL A 694 -6.19 32.06 13.46
N ASP A 695 -6.06 31.70 14.75
CA ASP A 695 -6.45 32.55 15.88
C ASP A 695 -5.70 33.89 15.91
N GLN A 696 -4.40 33.85 15.53
CA GLN A 696 -3.58 35.08 15.43
C GLN A 696 -4.02 35.97 14.27
N GLN A 697 -4.60 35.46 13.22
CA GLN A 697 -4.92 36.22 12.00
C GLN A 697 -6.43 36.48 11.80
N ILE A 698 -7.32 35.79 12.52
CA ILE A 698 -8.77 35.99 12.39
C ILE A 698 -9.17 37.42 12.81
N ILE A 699 -10.03 38.06 12.01
CA ILE A 699 -10.67 39.31 12.37
C ILE A 699 -11.86 38.97 13.27
N LYS A 700 -11.76 39.34 14.54
CA LYS A 700 -12.78 39.08 15.57
C LYS A 700 -13.96 40.04 15.45
#